data_d3d3c35d802f887a79ee436c7957d3ff
#
_entry.id   d3d3c35d802f887a79ee436c7957d3ff
#
_cell.length_a   1.000
_cell.length_b   1.000
_cell.length_c   1.000
_cell.angle_alpha   90.00
_cell.angle_beta   90.00
_cell.angle_gamma   90.00
#
_symmetry.space_group_name_H-M   'P 1'
#
loop_
_entity.id
_entity.type
_entity.pdbx_description
1 polymer ?
#
loop_
_entity_poly.entity_id
_entity_poly.type
_entity_poly.pdbx_seq_one_letter_code
_entity_poly.pdbx_strand_id
1 'polypeptide(L)'
;MTRFPRPWRALPLLLLLLLPLTACRHGAESGGEVGPFAKAPVVLISIDTLRSDHLPAYGYKGVETPAIDAFRRDAILFERAYSHTPLTLPSHVTMLTGRLPSEHGVRDNVGYQYDGDRFPNLATVLHGAGYATGAAVSAYVLRPETGMSHGFDLYDAGIPVHFTDSLGLSQRPGGQAADAALAWERTVKKRPFFLFLHLYEPHSPYTPPEPFATRYAGHPYDGEIATADSIVGHVLDELRSQGIYDKAVILLLSDHGEGLGDHGEQEHGIFLYREALQVPMMLKLPGGRLGGSRVAQPAQIVDVFPTLLSLVGVGLPASLPGKPQNGAFPGRSLLALRAAGSAPRDVYSETFYPRLHFGWSELTSLIRDRFHYIHAPAPELYDLAADPGEKTNALDRERRVYASLRQSLQGMERELKTPAAVDAETARKLAALGYAAGGAQTAKGEALPDPKSRIGSLEDFSTALRFFSGGHYAEAVPAFRRLVAASPKMTDAWEHLGESLQKLGRKSEALDAYEHAMDTSGGVSFVAVATGSLLLDMGRVDEAQKYAELGLKGSPATANSLLAQIALARNRPQDAERAARAALASPGSRIAPLMTLAEVLQKQGKVAEALGYADQATQELARTGAAGQRFAGLHWLRGDLLGRLGRNDEAEREFLQEIRDFPHDTRSYASLSLLYAVEGRSQEAVNALRRMVETDGSPGAYVEAVKTLRVLGDPQSAAALLRHALAVHPDSKELKALLG
;
A
#
# COMPACT_ATOMS: atom_id res chain seq x y z
N MET A 1 -61.32 65.72 -57.59
CA MET A 1 -61.82 67.01 -57.03
C MET A 1 -61.25 67.19 -55.64
N THR A 2 -60.54 68.30 -55.51
CA THR A 2 -60.32 69.17 -54.35
C THR A 2 -59.57 68.62 -53.12
N ARG A 3 -58.31 69.00 -53.06
CA ARG A 3 -57.70 70.07 -52.24
C ARG A 3 -57.61 69.84 -50.75
N PHE A 4 -56.33 69.64 -50.21
CA PHE A 4 -55.60 70.22 -49.08
C PHE A 4 -56.36 71.07 -48.03
N PRO A 5 -55.82 71.23 -46.74
CA PRO A 5 -54.40 71.33 -46.33
C PRO A 5 -54.04 70.73 -44.94
N ARG A 6 -52.73 70.78 -44.64
CA ARG A 6 -52.08 70.62 -43.31
C ARG A 6 -52.47 71.72 -42.31
N PRO A 7 -52.32 71.52 -41.00
CA PRO A 7 -51.15 72.14 -40.39
C PRO A 7 -50.45 71.33 -39.24
N TRP A 8 -49.16 71.59 -39.13
CA TRP A 8 -48.26 71.61 -37.98
C TRP A 8 -48.80 71.37 -36.58
N ARG A 9 -48.04 70.50 -35.76
CA ARG A 9 -47.63 70.87 -34.41
C ARG A 9 -46.70 69.77 -33.79
N ALA A 10 -45.54 70.30 -33.32
CA ALA A 10 -44.84 69.99 -32.05
C ALA A 10 -44.19 68.63 -31.83
N LEU A 11 -42.87 68.61 -31.98
CA LEU A 11 -41.93 67.63 -31.32
C LEU A 11 -41.97 67.83 -29.79
N PRO A 12 -41.88 66.72 -28.98
CA PRO A 12 -41.26 66.78 -27.70
C PRO A 12 -39.82 66.18 -27.79
N LEU A 13 -38.85 66.92 -27.30
CA LEU A 13 -37.49 66.56 -27.03
C LEU A 13 -37.49 65.38 -26.07
N LEU A 14 -37.04 64.17 -26.54
CA LEU A 14 -36.70 63.04 -25.66
C LEU A 14 -35.21 63.12 -25.37
N LEU A 15 -34.88 63.51 -24.15
CA LEU A 15 -33.53 63.46 -23.59
C LEU A 15 -33.09 61.99 -23.46
N LEU A 16 -32.25 61.46 -24.36
CA LEU A 16 -31.58 60.19 -24.19
C LEU A 16 -30.44 60.38 -23.19
N LEU A 17 -30.64 59.88 -21.96
CA LEU A 17 -29.60 59.64 -21.00
C LEU A 17 -28.68 58.51 -21.53
N LEU A 18 -27.55 58.89 -22.09
CA LEU A 18 -26.43 57.97 -22.35
C LEU A 18 -25.80 57.55 -21.01
N LEU A 19 -26.23 56.42 -20.47
CA LEU A 19 -25.48 55.69 -19.47
C LEU A 19 -24.25 55.04 -20.17
N PRO A 20 -23.04 55.25 -19.71
CA PRO A 20 -21.91 54.50 -20.23
C PRO A 20 -22.02 53.05 -19.75
N LEU A 21 -22.32 52.13 -20.66
CA LEU A 21 -22.07 50.70 -20.49
C LEU A 21 -20.55 50.52 -20.35
N THR A 22 -20.06 50.53 -19.13
CA THR A 22 -18.76 49.96 -18.82
C THR A 22 -18.86 48.45 -19.04
N ALA A 23 -18.67 48.04 -20.28
CA ALA A 23 -18.34 46.66 -20.61
C ALA A 23 -17.03 46.34 -19.87
N CYS A 24 -17.12 45.52 -18.83
CA CYS A 24 -15.95 44.86 -18.30
C CYS A 24 -15.35 44.01 -19.44
N ARG A 25 -14.48 44.66 -20.22
CA ARG A 25 -13.53 43.92 -21.02
C ARG A 25 -12.67 43.10 -20.02
N HIS A 26 -12.98 41.83 -19.83
CA HIS A 26 -11.97 40.87 -19.44
C HIS A 26 -10.94 40.91 -20.57
N GLY A 27 -9.88 41.68 -20.35
CA GLY A 27 -8.73 41.69 -21.23
C GLY A 27 -8.19 40.26 -21.25
N ALA A 28 -8.16 39.68 -22.43
CA ALA A 28 -7.24 38.61 -22.68
C ALA A 28 -5.84 39.15 -22.35
N GLU A 29 -5.29 38.84 -21.19
CA GLU A 29 -3.90 39.12 -20.88
C GLU A 29 -3.06 38.40 -21.94
N SER A 30 -2.48 39.20 -22.83
CA SER A 30 -1.37 38.80 -23.70
C SER A 30 -0.32 38.09 -22.84
N GLY A 31 0.14 36.88 -23.27
CA GLY A 31 0.98 35.95 -22.55
C GLY A 31 2.26 36.53 -21.91
N GLY A 32 2.07 37.28 -20.82
CA GLY A 32 3.15 37.64 -19.91
C GLY A 32 3.60 36.41 -19.11
N GLU A 33 4.90 36.24 -18.96
CA GLU A 33 5.48 35.19 -18.10
C GLU A 33 4.82 35.22 -16.72
N VAL A 34 4.21 34.09 -16.32
CA VAL A 34 3.59 33.93 -15.01
C VAL A 34 4.62 33.38 -14.03
N GLY A 35 5.20 34.21 -13.22
CA GLY A 35 6.22 33.83 -12.22
C GLY A 35 7.60 34.37 -12.57
N PRO A 36 8.68 33.99 -11.82
CA PRO A 36 8.61 33.14 -10.64
C PRO A 36 8.04 33.84 -9.40
N PHE A 37 7.39 33.06 -8.53
CA PHE A 37 6.94 33.50 -7.20
C PHE A 37 7.99 33.12 -6.15
N ALA A 38 9.11 33.82 -6.17
CA ALA A 38 10.26 33.50 -5.33
C ALA A 38 9.87 33.38 -3.84
N LYS A 39 10.30 32.30 -3.20
CA LYS A 39 10.01 31.99 -1.78
C LYS A 39 8.52 31.78 -1.46
N ALA A 40 7.63 31.59 -2.45
CA ALA A 40 6.26 31.21 -2.18
C ALA A 40 6.21 29.85 -1.48
N PRO A 41 5.33 29.64 -0.49
CA PRO A 41 5.05 28.32 0.03
C PRO A 41 4.57 27.39 -1.09
N VAL A 42 4.99 26.13 -1.06
CA VAL A 42 4.58 25.11 -2.02
C VAL A 42 3.85 24.01 -1.27
N VAL A 43 2.61 23.71 -1.68
CA VAL A 43 1.80 22.62 -1.13
C VAL A 43 1.44 21.66 -2.26
N LEU A 44 1.82 20.41 -2.11
CA LEU A 44 1.52 19.32 -3.02
C LEU A 44 0.58 18.36 -2.30
N ILE A 45 -0.65 18.22 -2.81
CA ILE A 45 -1.66 17.30 -2.28
C ILE A 45 -1.88 16.20 -3.31
N SER A 46 -1.52 14.97 -2.95
CA SER A 46 -1.77 13.76 -3.73
C SER A 46 -2.88 12.96 -3.09
N ILE A 47 -3.90 12.62 -3.89
CA ILE A 47 -5.06 11.83 -3.47
C ILE A 47 -4.95 10.49 -4.19
N ASP A 48 -4.78 9.40 -3.42
CA ASP A 48 -4.56 8.06 -3.96
C ASP A 48 -5.77 7.55 -4.75
N THR A 49 -5.54 6.90 -5.86
CA THR A 49 -6.55 6.24 -6.74
C THR A 49 -7.72 7.13 -7.20
N LEU A 50 -7.62 8.46 -7.11
CA LEU A 50 -8.74 9.34 -7.47
C LEU A 50 -8.90 9.45 -8.99
N ARG A 51 -10.00 8.95 -9.52
CA ARG A 51 -10.39 9.06 -10.93
C ARG A 51 -10.86 10.48 -11.28
N SER A 52 -10.37 11.04 -12.38
CA SER A 52 -10.80 12.35 -12.85
C SER A 52 -12.28 12.35 -13.27
N ASP A 53 -12.77 11.27 -13.89
CA ASP A 53 -14.14 11.14 -14.36
C ASP A 53 -15.17 10.87 -13.24
N HIS A 54 -14.72 10.76 -11.98
CA HIS A 54 -15.55 10.74 -10.78
C HIS A 54 -15.58 12.09 -10.02
N LEU A 55 -15.10 13.17 -10.65
CA LEU A 55 -15.16 14.51 -10.04
C LEU A 55 -16.10 15.45 -10.79
N PRO A 56 -16.93 16.27 -10.08
CA PRO A 56 -17.78 17.31 -10.68
C PRO A 56 -17.01 18.29 -11.54
N ALA A 57 -15.77 18.64 -11.16
CA ALA A 57 -14.87 19.51 -11.93
C ALA A 57 -14.61 18.99 -13.37
N TYR A 58 -14.74 17.69 -13.61
CA TYR A 58 -14.61 17.01 -14.91
C TYR A 58 -15.96 16.55 -15.48
N GLY A 59 -17.08 16.84 -14.81
CA GLY A 59 -18.44 16.63 -15.33
C GLY A 59 -19.23 15.50 -14.67
N TYR A 60 -18.65 14.80 -13.69
CA TYR A 60 -19.37 13.77 -12.92
C TYR A 60 -20.45 14.38 -12.03
N LYS A 61 -21.53 13.62 -11.77
CA LYS A 61 -22.67 14.09 -10.98
C LYS A 61 -23.04 13.17 -9.81
N GLY A 62 -22.26 12.11 -9.60
CA GLY A 62 -22.55 11.10 -8.58
C GLY A 62 -22.11 11.51 -7.18
N VAL A 63 -21.20 12.47 -7.06
CA VAL A 63 -20.63 12.93 -5.78
C VAL A 63 -20.64 14.47 -5.69
N GLU A 64 -20.69 14.98 -4.47
CA GLU A 64 -20.49 16.40 -4.17
C GLU A 64 -19.09 16.62 -3.60
N THR A 65 -18.32 17.55 -4.21
CA THR A 65 -16.95 17.90 -3.79
C THR A 65 -16.80 19.40 -3.61
N PRO A 66 -17.51 20.01 -2.63
CA PRO A 66 -17.58 21.46 -2.48
C PRO A 66 -16.23 22.13 -2.26
N ALA A 67 -15.28 21.48 -1.58
CA ALA A 67 -13.96 22.04 -1.32
C ALA A 67 -13.07 22.00 -2.58
N ILE A 68 -13.02 20.88 -3.29
CA ILE A 68 -12.29 20.73 -4.57
C ILE A 68 -12.91 21.63 -5.63
N ASP A 69 -14.24 21.76 -5.70
CA ASP A 69 -14.92 22.64 -6.63
C ASP A 69 -14.67 24.13 -6.31
N ALA A 70 -14.55 24.50 -5.03
CA ALA A 70 -14.12 25.83 -4.63
C ALA A 70 -12.67 26.08 -5.03
N PHE A 71 -11.78 25.14 -4.75
CA PHE A 71 -10.37 25.20 -5.13
C PHE A 71 -10.19 25.34 -6.64
N ARG A 72 -10.95 24.60 -7.42
CA ARG A 72 -10.93 24.67 -8.89
C ARG A 72 -11.21 26.05 -9.44
N ARG A 73 -12.01 26.89 -8.76
CA ARG A 73 -12.27 28.27 -9.20
C ARG A 73 -11.03 29.16 -9.10
N ASP A 74 -10.12 28.85 -8.16
CA ASP A 74 -8.86 29.54 -7.94
C ASP A 74 -7.68 28.89 -8.67
N ALA A 75 -7.90 27.74 -9.33
CA ALA A 75 -6.87 26.92 -9.95
C ALA A 75 -7.03 26.80 -11.47
N ILE A 76 -5.93 26.47 -12.13
CA ILE A 76 -5.88 25.98 -13.51
C ILE A 76 -6.26 24.52 -13.50
N LEU A 77 -7.26 24.12 -14.26
CA LEU A 77 -7.64 22.72 -14.46
C LEU A 77 -6.95 22.14 -15.69
N PHE A 78 -6.28 21.02 -15.55
CA PHE A 78 -5.77 20.22 -16.67
C PHE A 78 -6.79 19.15 -17.03
N GLU A 79 -7.42 19.27 -18.22
CA GLU A 79 -8.53 18.39 -18.62
C GLU A 79 -8.08 16.95 -18.87
N ARG A 80 -6.82 16.78 -19.25
CA ARG A 80 -6.20 15.47 -19.52
C ARG A 80 -4.83 15.43 -18.86
N ALA A 81 -4.75 14.92 -17.65
CA ALA A 81 -3.49 14.63 -16.97
C ALA A 81 -3.33 13.12 -16.81
N TYR A 82 -2.11 12.62 -16.96
CA TYR A 82 -1.86 11.20 -17.00
C TYR A 82 -0.74 10.79 -16.03
N SER A 83 -0.96 9.65 -15.39
CA SER A 83 0.08 8.90 -14.69
C SER A 83 0.93 8.08 -15.66
N HIS A 84 2.11 7.67 -15.20
CA HIS A 84 3.04 6.80 -15.94
C HIS A 84 2.98 5.34 -15.48
N THR A 85 2.18 5.06 -14.45
CA THR A 85 1.98 3.72 -13.90
C THR A 85 0.75 3.73 -13.00
N PRO A 86 -0.03 2.66 -12.92
CA PRO A 86 -1.15 2.54 -11.99
C PRO A 86 -0.70 2.01 -10.62
N LEU A 87 0.41 2.53 -10.07
CA LEU A 87 0.98 2.08 -8.79
C LEU A 87 1.52 3.25 -7.98
N THR A 88 1.24 3.27 -6.69
CA THR A 88 1.48 4.40 -5.78
C THR A 88 2.95 4.79 -5.66
N LEU A 89 3.85 3.87 -5.29
CA LEU A 89 5.27 4.21 -5.06
C LEU A 89 5.96 4.71 -6.33
N PRO A 90 5.92 4.02 -7.48
CA PRO A 90 6.59 4.50 -8.69
C PRO A 90 5.98 5.79 -9.23
N SER A 91 4.66 6.03 -9.07
CA SER A 91 4.00 7.30 -9.42
C SER A 91 4.53 8.46 -8.58
N HIS A 92 4.66 8.29 -7.26
CA HIS A 92 5.17 9.35 -6.39
C HIS A 92 6.65 9.62 -6.62
N VAL A 93 7.47 8.59 -6.89
CA VAL A 93 8.87 8.80 -7.31
C VAL A 93 8.93 9.58 -8.62
N THR A 94 8.08 9.27 -9.59
CA THR A 94 7.97 10.02 -10.86
C THR A 94 7.58 11.49 -10.61
N MET A 95 6.55 11.72 -9.81
CA MET A 95 6.02 13.04 -9.46
C MET A 95 7.08 13.91 -8.76
N LEU A 96 7.78 13.35 -7.78
CA LEU A 96 8.73 14.08 -6.96
C LEU A 96 10.12 14.25 -7.61
N THR A 97 10.49 13.41 -8.61
CA THR A 97 11.80 13.49 -9.28
C THR A 97 11.74 14.03 -10.70
N GLY A 98 10.54 14.05 -11.31
CA GLY A 98 10.37 14.38 -12.72
C GLY A 98 11.02 13.37 -13.68
N ARG A 99 11.16 12.11 -13.25
CA ARG A 99 11.74 11.01 -14.01
C ARG A 99 10.72 9.91 -14.24
N LEU A 100 10.79 9.24 -15.38
CA LEU A 100 9.92 8.11 -15.68
C LEU A 100 10.28 6.88 -14.84
N PRO A 101 9.35 5.94 -14.57
CA PRO A 101 9.62 4.70 -13.85
C PRO A 101 10.78 3.91 -14.47
N SER A 102 10.88 3.88 -15.80
CA SER A 102 11.98 3.28 -16.54
C SER A 102 13.35 3.97 -16.33
N GLU A 103 13.39 5.22 -15.85
CA GLU A 103 14.62 5.98 -15.60
C GLU A 103 15.06 5.89 -14.14
N HIS A 104 14.15 6.15 -13.17
CA HIS A 104 14.48 6.06 -11.73
C HIS A 104 14.56 4.61 -11.23
N GLY A 105 13.97 3.67 -11.93
CA GLY A 105 14.10 2.23 -11.70
C GLY A 105 13.17 1.67 -10.63
N VAL A 106 12.32 2.47 -9.99
CA VAL A 106 11.24 2.00 -9.11
C VAL A 106 10.04 1.68 -10.00
N ARG A 107 9.69 0.40 -10.13
CA ARG A 107 8.71 -0.07 -11.12
C ARG A 107 7.56 -0.85 -10.51
N ASP A 108 7.56 -0.98 -9.17
CA ASP A 108 6.52 -1.65 -8.40
C ASP A 108 6.47 -1.09 -6.97
N ASN A 109 5.37 -1.35 -6.25
CA ASN A 109 5.20 -1.03 -4.84
C ASN A 109 6.04 -1.93 -3.93
N VAL A 110 6.46 -3.10 -4.42
CA VAL A 110 7.11 -4.16 -3.66
C VAL A 110 8.52 -4.43 -4.20
N GLY A 111 9.49 -4.58 -3.30
CA GLY A 111 10.85 -4.96 -3.65
C GLY A 111 11.69 -3.88 -4.32
N TYR A 112 11.22 -2.63 -4.35
CA TYR A 112 11.95 -1.48 -4.88
C TYR A 112 12.16 -0.43 -3.82
N GLN A 113 13.27 0.29 -3.95
CA GLN A 113 13.61 1.45 -3.14
C GLN A 113 14.00 2.61 -4.03
N TYR A 114 13.55 3.79 -3.66
CA TYR A 114 13.96 5.04 -4.29
C TYR A 114 15.37 5.43 -3.84
N ASP A 115 16.26 5.67 -4.81
CA ASP A 115 17.63 6.12 -4.60
C ASP A 115 17.70 7.66 -4.70
N GLY A 116 17.50 8.33 -3.57
CA GLY A 116 17.47 9.79 -3.48
C GLY A 116 18.82 10.45 -3.72
N ASP A 117 19.93 9.74 -3.50
CA ASP A 117 21.28 10.26 -3.79
C ASP A 117 21.52 10.33 -5.30
N ARG A 118 20.97 9.37 -6.03
CA ARG A 118 21.08 9.31 -7.49
C ARG A 118 20.07 10.22 -8.20
N PHE A 119 18.86 10.31 -7.70
CA PHE A 119 17.76 11.06 -8.31
C PHE A 119 17.17 12.06 -7.32
N PRO A 120 17.74 13.26 -7.15
CA PRO A 120 17.21 14.26 -6.22
C PRO A 120 15.73 14.55 -6.46
N ASN A 121 14.93 14.53 -5.39
CA ASN A 121 13.52 14.87 -5.42
C ASN A 121 13.26 16.35 -5.11
N LEU A 122 11.99 16.77 -5.18
CA LEU A 122 11.55 18.13 -4.87
C LEU A 122 12.02 18.58 -3.48
N ALA A 123 11.94 17.71 -2.47
CA ALA A 123 12.36 18.05 -1.11
C ALA A 123 13.85 18.35 -1.05
N THR A 124 14.69 17.50 -1.63
CA THR A 124 16.16 17.70 -1.69
C THR A 124 16.51 19.03 -2.37
N VAL A 125 15.90 19.32 -3.52
CA VAL A 125 16.22 20.52 -4.31
C VAL A 125 15.72 21.79 -3.60
N LEU A 126 14.51 21.77 -3.07
CA LEU A 126 13.93 22.91 -2.36
C LEU A 126 14.61 23.15 -1.00
N HIS A 127 14.98 22.08 -0.28
CA HIS A 127 15.80 22.20 0.94
C HIS A 127 17.14 22.92 0.65
N GLY A 128 17.82 22.51 -0.42
CA GLY A 128 19.03 23.19 -0.90
C GLY A 128 18.83 24.65 -1.29
N ALA A 129 17.62 25.05 -1.65
CA ALA A 129 17.21 26.44 -1.94
C ALA A 129 16.71 27.20 -0.68
N GLY A 130 16.81 26.60 0.52
CA GLY A 130 16.46 27.22 1.80
C GLY A 130 15.01 27.07 2.23
N TYR A 131 14.24 26.18 1.60
CA TYR A 131 12.90 25.81 2.05
C TYR A 131 12.98 24.86 3.25
N ALA A 132 12.05 24.97 4.19
CA ALA A 132 11.74 23.88 5.10
C ALA A 132 10.91 22.83 4.33
N THR A 133 11.16 21.54 4.56
CA THR A 133 10.54 20.46 3.80
C THR A 133 9.86 19.48 4.72
N GLY A 134 8.56 19.29 4.54
CA GLY A 134 7.76 18.36 5.34
C GLY A 134 6.85 17.49 4.49
N ALA A 135 6.61 16.28 4.94
CA ALA A 135 5.65 15.37 4.36
C ALA A 135 4.83 14.66 5.43
N ALA A 136 3.57 14.37 5.10
CA ALA A 136 2.73 13.45 5.85
C ALA A 136 2.00 12.53 4.85
N VAL A 137 2.15 11.21 5.03
CA VAL A 137 1.65 10.22 4.09
C VAL A 137 0.75 9.20 4.78
N SER A 138 -0.23 8.68 4.03
CA SER A 138 -1.22 7.73 4.51
C SER A 138 -1.00 6.30 4.00
N ALA A 139 -0.29 6.11 2.88
CA ALA A 139 -0.05 4.79 2.29
C ALA A 139 1.21 4.11 2.85
N TYR A 140 1.08 2.84 3.24
CA TYR A 140 2.21 2.03 3.73
C TYR A 140 3.35 1.89 2.70
N VAL A 141 3.03 1.87 1.41
CA VAL A 141 4.03 1.77 0.33
C VAL A 141 4.89 3.03 0.19
N LEU A 142 4.50 4.14 0.86
CA LEU A 142 5.28 5.38 0.93
C LEU A 142 6.10 5.54 2.23
N ARG A 143 6.21 4.50 3.06
CA ARG A 143 6.97 4.55 4.32
C ARG A 143 8.44 4.92 4.11
N PRO A 144 9.16 5.42 5.15
CA PRO A 144 10.55 5.88 5.04
C PRO A 144 11.51 4.83 4.45
N GLU A 145 11.29 3.54 4.73
CA GLU A 145 12.14 2.42 4.27
C GLU A 145 12.14 2.25 2.74
N THR A 146 11.15 2.80 2.04
CA THR A 146 11.13 2.85 0.57
C THR A 146 12.02 3.95 -0.02
N GLY A 147 12.68 4.75 0.83
CA GLY A 147 13.52 5.86 0.44
C GLY A 147 12.78 7.20 0.27
N MET A 148 11.44 7.19 0.34
CA MET A 148 10.62 8.38 0.08
C MET A 148 10.87 9.54 1.05
N SER A 149 11.39 9.28 2.25
CA SER A 149 11.74 10.31 3.24
C SER A 149 12.99 11.13 2.88
N HIS A 150 13.73 10.74 1.85
CA HIS A 150 14.97 11.41 1.46
C HIS A 150 14.73 12.91 1.13
N GLY A 151 15.53 13.79 1.75
CA GLY A 151 15.47 15.24 1.52
C GLY A 151 14.41 16.00 2.30
N PHE A 152 13.55 15.34 3.08
CA PHE A 152 12.59 15.99 3.96
C PHE A 152 13.18 16.25 5.36
N ASP A 153 12.92 17.44 5.93
CA ASP A 153 13.24 17.77 7.32
C ASP A 153 12.35 17.00 8.30
N LEU A 154 11.06 16.81 7.93
CA LEU A 154 10.12 15.93 8.60
C LEU A 154 9.41 15.04 7.57
N TYR A 155 9.37 13.75 7.85
CA TYR A 155 8.57 12.79 7.09
C TYR A 155 7.72 11.98 8.05
N ASP A 156 6.42 12.30 8.12
CA ASP A 156 5.48 11.63 8.99
C ASP A 156 4.74 10.52 8.21
N ALA A 157 5.02 9.28 8.60
CA ALA A 157 4.39 8.08 8.06
C ALA A 157 3.90 7.19 9.22
N GLY A 158 3.25 7.81 10.21
CA GLY A 158 2.70 7.13 11.38
C GLY A 158 1.53 6.23 11.03
N ILE A 159 1.77 5.19 10.22
CA ILE A 159 0.77 4.24 9.75
C ILE A 159 0.66 3.11 10.76
N PRO A 160 -0.50 2.91 11.40
CA PRO A 160 -0.72 1.78 12.29
C PRO A 160 -0.68 0.49 11.47
N VAL A 161 0.17 -0.47 11.86
CA VAL A 161 0.23 -1.77 11.20
C VAL A 161 -0.25 -2.83 12.17
N HIS A 162 -1.42 -3.39 11.90
CA HIS A 162 -2.00 -4.47 12.69
C HIS A 162 -1.78 -5.80 11.97
N PHE A 163 -1.10 -6.75 12.61
CA PHE A 163 -0.76 -8.06 12.02
C PHE A 163 -1.97 -9.01 11.84
N THR A 164 -3.11 -8.67 12.43
CA THR A 164 -4.33 -9.47 12.40
C THR A 164 -5.42 -8.86 11.52
N ASP A 165 -5.15 -7.73 10.89
CA ASP A 165 -6.18 -6.97 10.21
C ASP A 165 -6.41 -7.51 8.80
N SER A 166 -7.68 -7.60 8.45
CA SER A 166 -8.18 -7.87 7.11
C SER A 166 -7.59 -6.90 6.10
N LEU A 167 -7.54 -7.32 4.84
CA LEU A 167 -7.19 -6.48 3.70
C LEU A 167 -7.67 -5.02 3.88
N GLY A 168 -6.75 -4.08 3.84
CA GLY A 168 -7.05 -2.64 3.87
C GLY A 168 -7.00 -1.92 5.21
N LEU A 169 -6.71 -2.59 6.34
CA LEU A 169 -6.66 -1.92 7.66
C LEU A 169 -5.28 -1.39 8.06
N SER A 170 -4.22 -1.69 7.31
CA SER A 170 -2.86 -1.14 7.54
C SER A 170 -2.66 0.22 6.85
N GLN A 171 -3.66 1.09 6.94
CA GLN A 171 -3.65 2.44 6.38
C GLN A 171 -3.84 3.48 7.47
N ARG A 172 -3.36 4.68 7.21
CA ARG A 172 -3.62 5.84 8.07
C ARG A 172 -4.74 6.66 7.46
N PRO A 173 -5.82 6.99 8.20
CA PRO A 173 -6.83 7.92 7.72
C PRO A 173 -6.19 9.24 7.27
N GLY A 174 -6.57 9.74 6.10
CA GLY A 174 -6.03 10.96 5.51
C GLY A 174 -6.17 12.19 6.41
N GLY A 175 -7.24 12.26 7.22
CA GLY A 175 -7.42 13.30 8.21
C GLY A 175 -6.28 13.38 9.23
N GLN A 176 -5.76 12.23 9.68
CA GLN A 176 -4.61 12.19 10.60
C GLN A 176 -3.31 12.66 9.91
N ALA A 177 -3.14 12.34 8.63
CA ALA A 177 -2.00 12.84 7.86
C ALA A 177 -2.12 14.36 7.66
N ALA A 178 -3.32 14.87 7.36
CA ALA A 178 -3.58 16.30 7.24
C ALA A 178 -3.28 17.05 8.54
N ASP A 179 -3.72 16.53 9.70
CA ASP A 179 -3.45 17.12 11.01
C ASP A 179 -1.94 17.16 11.32
N ALA A 180 -1.19 16.10 11.01
CA ALA A 180 0.25 16.06 11.18
C ALA A 180 0.97 17.05 10.26
N ALA A 181 0.53 17.15 9.00
CA ALA A 181 1.04 18.12 8.02
C ALA A 181 0.84 19.56 8.50
N LEU A 182 -0.35 19.90 8.97
CA LEU A 182 -0.70 21.22 9.50
C LEU A 182 0.03 21.53 10.81
N ALA A 183 0.20 20.53 11.69
CA ALA A 183 0.98 20.69 12.92
C ALA A 183 2.44 21.05 12.61
N TRP A 184 3.06 20.38 11.64
CA TRP A 184 4.41 20.71 11.19
C TRP A 184 4.47 22.08 10.52
N GLU A 185 3.54 22.40 9.63
CA GLU A 185 3.49 23.70 8.94
C GLU A 185 3.50 24.87 9.94
N ARG A 186 2.74 24.78 11.03
CA ARG A 186 2.70 25.81 12.08
C ARG A 186 4.07 26.07 12.72
N THR A 187 4.98 25.10 12.71
CA THR A 187 6.33 25.26 13.25
C THR A 187 7.25 26.05 12.33
N VAL A 188 7.00 26.04 11.01
CA VAL A 188 7.88 26.59 9.97
C VAL A 188 7.31 27.81 9.22
N LYS A 189 6.11 28.26 9.55
CA LYS A 189 5.34 29.28 8.84
C LYS A 189 6.04 30.62 8.54
N LYS A 190 7.16 30.91 9.21
CA LYS A 190 8.00 32.11 8.95
C LYS A 190 9.06 31.89 7.87
N ARG A 191 9.20 30.68 7.36
CA ARG A 191 10.15 30.28 6.31
C ARG A 191 9.39 29.88 5.05
N PRO A 192 9.96 30.02 3.86
CA PRO A 192 9.43 29.32 2.71
C PRO A 192 9.44 27.82 3.00
N PHE A 193 8.37 27.12 2.64
CA PHE A 193 8.25 25.69 2.90
C PHE A 193 7.71 24.93 1.70
N PHE A 194 8.05 23.66 1.64
CA PHE A 194 7.44 22.66 0.79
C PHE A 194 6.74 21.63 1.67
N LEU A 195 5.45 21.49 1.49
CA LEU A 195 4.62 20.49 2.16
C LEU A 195 4.10 19.50 1.14
N PHE A 196 4.38 18.21 1.34
CA PHE A 196 3.79 17.09 0.63
C PHE A 196 2.78 16.39 1.53
N LEU A 197 1.52 16.37 1.12
CA LEU A 197 0.44 15.65 1.79
C LEU A 197 -0.10 14.56 0.88
N HIS A 198 -0.14 13.34 1.37
CA HIS A 198 -0.74 12.20 0.69
C HIS A 198 -1.95 11.69 1.47
N LEU A 199 -3.11 11.62 0.79
CA LEU A 199 -4.36 11.08 1.31
C LEU A 199 -4.59 9.69 0.72
N TYR A 200 -5.04 8.73 1.54
CA TYR A 200 -5.29 7.36 1.09
C TYR A 200 -6.68 7.20 0.45
N GLU A 201 -7.68 7.93 0.95
CA GLU A 201 -9.01 7.93 0.35
C GLU A 201 -8.95 8.52 -1.06
N PRO A 202 -9.59 7.92 -2.09
CA PRO A 202 -10.59 6.83 -2.05
C PRO A 202 -10.07 5.42 -2.37
N HIS A 203 -8.93 5.01 -1.88
CA HIS A 203 -8.36 3.68 -2.11
C HIS A 203 -9.19 2.54 -1.45
N SER A 204 -9.21 1.36 -2.06
CA SER A 204 -9.81 0.14 -1.49
C SER A 204 -9.18 -0.25 -0.13
N PRO A 205 -9.98 -0.83 0.83
CA PRO A 205 -11.42 -1.05 0.80
C PRO A 205 -12.20 0.24 1.03
N TYR A 206 -13.28 0.42 0.27
CA TYR A 206 -14.07 1.65 0.35
C TYR A 206 -15.00 1.59 1.57
N THR A 207 -14.59 2.24 2.66
CA THR A 207 -15.31 2.29 3.95
C THR A 207 -15.44 3.73 4.44
N PRO A 208 -16.17 4.58 3.70
CA PRO A 208 -16.29 5.99 4.05
C PRO A 208 -16.90 6.15 5.44
N PRO A 209 -16.42 7.13 6.24
CA PRO A 209 -17.01 7.42 7.54
C PRO A 209 -18.38 8.09 7.40
N GLU A 210 -19.16 8.11 8.49
CA GLU A 210 -20.37 8.93 8.54
C GLU A 210 -20.02 10.43 8.49
N PRO A 211 -20.82 11.26 7.81
CA PRO A 211 -22.13 10.96 7.19
C PRO A 211 -22.05 10.40 5.77
N PHE A 212 -20.86 10.18 5.22
CA PHE A 212 -20.67 9.81 3.82
C PHE A 212 -21.09 8.36 3.54
N ALA A 213 -20.89 7.44 4.51
CA ALA A 213 -21.35 6.06 4.41
C ALA A 213 -22.87 5.98 4.13
N THR A 214 -23.67 6.74 4.88
CA THR A 214 -25.12 6.80 4.68
C THR A 214 -25.49 7.55 3.39
N ARG A 215 -24.83 8.69 3.11
CA ARG A 215 -25.17 9.54 1.94
C ARG A 215 -24.89 8.81 0.62
N TYR A 216 -23.83 8.03 0.56
CA TYR A 216 -23.40 7.32 -0.65
C TYR A 216 -23.57 5.81 -0.52
N ALA A 217 -24.58 5.36 0.22
CA ALA A 217 -24.90 3.93 0.34
C ALA A 217 -25.07 3.30 -1.05
N GLY A 218 -24.31 2.22 -1.33
CA GLY A 218 -24.25 1.58 -2.65
C GLY A 218 -23.22 2.18 -3.64
N HIS A 219 -22.60 3.31 -3.30
CA HIS A 219 -21.51 3.95 -4.06
C HIS A 219 -20.35 4.31 -3.12
N PRO A 220 -19.73 3.34 -2.45
CA PRO A 220 -18.77 3.63 -1.38
C PRO A 220 -17.52 4.37 -1.87
N TYR A 221 -17.09 4.16 -3.10
CA TYR A 221 -15.99 4.93 -3.71
C TYR A 221 -16.32 6.43 -3.79
N ASP A 222 -17.55 6.82 -4.17
CA ASP A 222 -17.98 8.22 -4.15
C ASP A 222 -18.05 8.78 -2.73
N GLY A 223 -18.38 7.93 -1.74
CA GLY A 223 -18.34 8.29 -0.32
C GLY A 223 -16.92 8.59 0.17
N GLU A 224 -15.94 7.82 -0.30
CA GLU A 224 -14.52 8.08 -0.01
C GLU A 224 -14.01 9.35 -0.71
N ILE A 225 -14.47 9.65 -1.94
CA ILE A 225 -14.17 10.94 -2.60
C ILE A 225 -14.71 12.11 -1.78
N ALA A 226 -15.94 12.00 -1.26
CA ALA A 226 -16.50 13.03 -0.39
C ALA A 226 -15.73 13.18 0.92
N THR A 227 -15.17 12.08 1.45
CA THR A 227 -14.27 12.08 2.60
C THR A 227 -12.97 12.83 2.27
N ALA A 228 -12.32 12.50 1.16
CA ALA A 228 -11.12 13.20 0.69
C ALA A 228 -11.37 14.70 0.45
N ASP A 229 -12.52 15.05 -0.15
CA ASP A 229 -12.93 16.46 -0.32
C ASP A 229 -13.03 17.20 1.01
N SER A 230 -13.63 16.57 2.03
CA SER A 230 -13.73 17.16 3.37
C SER A 230 -12.35 17.40 4.00
N ILE A 231 -11.41 16.47 3.84
CA ILE A 231 -10.04 16.58 4.34
C ILE A 231 -9.30 17.71 3.60
N VAL A 232 -9.43 17.76 2.27
CA VAL A 232 -8.86 18.85 1.45
C VAL A 232 -9.43 20.19 1.91
N GLY A 233 -10.74 20.27 2.16
CA GLY A 233 -11.40 21.45 2.69
C GLY A 233 -10.79 21.93 3.99
N HIS A 234 -10.60 21.02 4.95
CA HIS A 234 -9.96 21.32 6.23
C HIS A 234 -8.54 21.90 6.04
N VAL A 235 -7.72 21.27 5.20
CA VAL A 235 -6.35 21.76 4.92
C VAL A 235 -6.38 23.17 4.28
N LEU A 236 -7.22 23.38 3.28
CA LEU A 236 -7.28 24.67 2.57
C LEU A 236 -7.81 25.79 3.49
N ASP A 237 -8.76 25.49 4.37
CA ASP A 237 -9.32 26.46 5.32
C ASP A 237 -8.30 26.84 6.40
N GLU A 238 -7.50 25.89 6.88
CA GLU A 238 -6.39 26.18 7.77
C GLU A 238 -5.35 27.09 7.10
N LEU A 239 -4.97 26.81 5.85
CA LEU A 239 -4.04 27.66 5.10
C LEU A 239 -4.63 29.06 4.85
N ARG A 240 -5.96 29.19 4.64
CA ARG A 240 -6.65 30.48 4.53
C ARG A 240 -6.61 31.26 5.85
N SER A 241 -6.94 30.59 6.97
CA SER A 241 -6.95 31.20 8.30
C SER A 241 -5.61 31.80 8.68
N GLN A 242 -4.51 31.19 8.20
CA GLN A 242 -3.14 31.62 8.43
C GLN A 242 -2.63 32.65 7.38
N GLY A 243 -3.43 32.98 6.38
CA GLY A 243 -3.04 33.90 5.28
C GLY A 243 -1.94 33.33 4.38
N ILE A 244 -1.81 32.00 4.32
CA ILE A 244 -0.85 31.26 3.48
C ILE A 244 -1.46 30.96 2.12
N TYR A 245 -2.75 30.58 2.07
CA TYR A 245 -3.46 30.16 0.86
C TYR A 245 -3.21 31.09 -0.32
N ASP A 246 -3.39 32.41 -0.14
CA ASP A 246 -3.26 33.37 -1.23
C ASP A 246 -1.82 33.49 -1.76
N LYS A 247 -0.83 33.20 -0.93
CA LYS A 247 0.61 33.31 -1.25
C LYS A 247 1.20 32.01 -1.79
N ALA A 248 0.53 30.89 -1.56
CA ALA A 248 1.04 29.57 -1.87
C ALA A 248 0.82 29.17 -3.33
N VAL A 249 1.78 28.41 -3.88
CA VAL A 249 1.59 27.53 -5.01
C VAL A 249 1.00 26.24 -4.47
N ILE A 250 -0.20 25.87 -4.90
CA ILE A 250 -0.87 24.63 -4.44
C ILE A 250 -1.17 23.78 -5.66
N LEU A 251 -0.68 22.54 -5.68
CA LEU A 251 -0.98 21.55 -6.70
C LEU A 251 -1.74 20.39 -6.05
N LEU A 252 -2.94 20.14 -6.53
CA LEU A 252 -3.79 19.02 -6.16
C LEU A 252 -3.89 18.08 -7.37
N LEU A 253 -3.59 16.80 -7.17
CA LEU A 253 -3.67 15.77 -8.19
C LEU A 253 -3.89 14.39 -7.57
N SER A 254 -4.09 13.38 -8.41
CA SER A 254 -3.94 11.98 -8.05
C SER A 254 -2.67 11.39 -8.65
N ASP A 255 -2.18 10.34 -8.05
CA ASP A 255 -1.02 9.57 -8.51
C ASP A 255 -1.39 8.55 -9.61
N HIS A 256 -2.55 7.91 -9.51
CA HIS A 256 -3.18 7.05 -10.52
C HIS A 256 -4.69 6.96 -10.26
N GLY A 257 -5.41 6.23 -11.11
CA GLY A 257 -6.84 5.98 -10.96
C GLY A 257 -7.15 4.61 -10.39
N GLU A 258 -8.39 4.14 -10.63
CA GLU A 258 -8.95 2.91 -10.06
C GLU A 258 -9.82 2.21 -11.11
N GLY A 259 -9.81 0.87 -11.15
CA GLY A 259 -10.54 0.09 -12.14
C GLY A 259 -12.06 0.13 -11.96
N LEU A 260 -12.55 -0.05 -10.74
CA LEU A 260 -13.97 -0.09 -10.38
C LEU A 260 -14.81 -1.06 -11.21
N GLY A 261 -14.17 -2.12 -11.76
CA GLY A 261 -14.78 -3.11 -12.64
C GLY A 261 -14.72 -2.75 -14.13
N ASP A 262 -14.25 -1.57 -14.51
CA ASP A 262 -13.99 -1.24 -15.90
C ASP A 262 -12.91 -2.18 -16.47
N HIS A 263 -13.11 -2.68 -17.69
CA HIS A 263 -12.29 -3.72 -18.33
C HIS A 263 -12.08 -4.98 -17.48
N GLY A 264 -12.86 -5.18 -16.40
CA GLY A 264 -12.79 -6.31 -15.48
C GLY A 264 -11.80 -6.15 -14.33
N GLU A 265 -11.07 -5.06 -14.23
CA GLU A 265 -10.19 -4.76 -13.11
C GLU A 265 -10.98 -4.06 -11.98
N GLN A 266 -11.01 -4.66 -10.78
CA GLN A 266 -11.73 -4.08 -9.65
C GLN A 266 -10.94 -2.96 -8.96
N GLU A 267 -9.65 -3.16 -8.81
CA GLU A 267 -8.70 -2.23 -8.19
C GLU A 267 -7.78 -1.62 -9.28
N HIS A 268 -6.49 -1.67 -9.11
CA HIS A 268 -5.49 -1.09 -10.03
C HIS A 268 -4.22 -1.95 -10.08
N GLY A 269 -3.33 -1.62 -11.01
CA GLY A 269 -2.01 -2.24 -11.10
C GLY A 269 -1.83 -3.15 -12.32
N ILE A 270 -2.90 -3.73 -12.84
CA ILE A 270 -2.84 -4.67 -13.97
C ILE A 270 -2.90 -3.95 -15.30
N PHE A 271 -3.90 -3.08 -15.50
CA PHE A 271 -4.17 -2.47 -16.78
C PHE A 271 -3.68 -1.03 -16.90
N LEU A 272 -3.53 -0.60 -18.16
CA LEU A 272 -3.10 0.75 -18.52
C LEU A 272 -4.21 1.52 -19.24
N TYR A 273 -5.47 1.20 -18.99
CA TYR A 273 -6.58 1.94 -19.55
C TYR A 273 -6.74 3.30 -18.88
N ARG A 274 -7.56 4.13 -19.48
CA ARG A 274 -7.76 5.52 -19.07
C ARG A 274 -8.20 5.65 -17.61
N GLU A 275 -9.07 4.80 -17.12
CA GLU A 275 -9.56 4.81 -15.74
C GLU A 275 -8.43 4.66 -14.70
N ALA A 276 -7.36 3.95 -15.05
CA ALA A 276 -6.19 3.78 -14.18
C ALA A 276 -5.12 4.87 -14.39
N LEU A 277 -5.08 5.51 -15.58
CA LEU A 277 -4.00 6.45 -15.94
C LEU A 277 -4.42 7.91 -15.96
N GLN A 278 -5.68 8.26 -16.30
CA GLN A 278 -6.11 9.64 -16.38
C GLN A 278 -6.55 10.16 -15.02
N VAL A 279 -5.76 11.08 -14.47
CA VAL A 279 -5.91 11.61 -13.11
C VAL A 279 -6.40 13.05 -13.11
N PRO A 280 -7.07 13.53 -12.06
CA PRO A 280 -7.32 14.96 -11.87
C PRO A 280 -6.00 15.69 -11.59
N MET A 281 -5.91 16.93 -12.10
CA MET A 281 -4.78 17.81 -11.81
C MET A 281 -5.22 19.28 -11.84
N MET A 282 -4.97 19.99 -10.74
CA MET A 282 -5.37 21.39 -10.55
C MET A 282 -4.23 22.18 -9.90
N LEU A 283 -3.79 23.26 -10.53
CA LEU A 283 -2.69 24.11 -10.08
C LEU A 283 -3.19 25.52 -9.72
N LYS A 284 -3.14 25.86 -8.43
CA LYS A 284 -3.43 27.21 -7.93
C LYS A 284 -2.13 28.01 -7.79
N LEU A 285 -2.10 29.19 -8.36
CA LEU A 285 -0.97 30.13 -8.27
C LEU A 285 -1.24 31.21 -7.20
N PRO A 286 -0.19 31.86 -6.66
CA PRO A 286 -0.35 32.97 -5.74
C PRO A 286 -1.31 34.05 -6.27
N GLY A 287 -2.21 34.53 -5.39
CA GLY A 287 -3.25 35.51 -5.73
C GLY A 287 -4.35 34.97 -6.66
N GLY A 288 -4.51 33.65 -6.79
CA GLY A 288 -5.50 33.03 -7.69
C GLY A 288 -5.27 33.34 -9.17
N ARG A 289 -4.03 33.69 -9.55
CA ARG A 289 -3.69 34.00 -10.95
C ARG A 289 -4.02 32.83 -11.84
N LEU A 290 -4.67 33.13 -12.98
CA LEU A 290 -5.16 32.16 -13.95
C LEU A 290 -6.26 31.20 -13.40
N GLY A 291 -6.81 31.50 -12.23
CA GLY A 291 -7.92 30.72 -11.66
C GLY A 291 -9.11 30.59 -12.62
N GLY A 292 -9.76 29.45 -12.56
CA GLY A 292 -10.88 29.11 -13.45
C GLY A 292 -10.50 28.73 -14.89
N SER A 293 -9.22 28.88 -15.29
CA SER A 293 -8.79 28.50 -16.65
C SER A 293 -8.71 26.97 -16.81
N ARG A 294 -8.72 26.52 -18.07
CA ARG A 294 -8.61 25.11 -18.47
C ARG A 294 -7.47 24.93 -19.46
N VAL A 295 -6.78 23.80 -19.38
CA VAL A 295 -5.72 23.40 -20.29
C VAL A 295 -6.09 22.05 -20.90
N ALA A 296 -6.34 22.04 -22.21
CA ALA A 296 -6.73 20.84 -22.94
C ALA A 296 -5.53 20.00 -23.41
N GLN A 297 -4.32 20.56 -23.41
CA GLN A 297 -3.10 19.82 -23.75
C GLN A 297 -2.81 18.75 -22.71
N PRO A 298 -2.36 17.54 -23.12
CA PRO A 298 -2.02 16.48 -22.18
C PRO A 298 -0.93 16.89 -21.20
N ALA A 299 -1.25 16.88 -19.92
CA ALA A 299 -0.32 17.01 -18.80
C ALA A 299 0.11 15.62 -18.32
N GLN A 300 1.23 15.55 -17.63
CA GLN A 300 1.77 14.31 -17.11
C GLN A 300 2.29 14.52 -15.68
N ILE A 301 2.21 13.51 -14.81
CA ILE A 301 2.71 13.66 -13.43
C ILE A 301 4.23 13.95 -13.38
N VAL A 302 4.99 13.53 -14.38
CA VAL A 302 6.41 13.88 -14.53
C VAL A 302 6.66 15.39 -14.69
N ASP A 303 5.64 16.15 -15.07
CA ASP A 303 5.69 17.61 -15.23
C ASP A 303 5.66 18.37 -13.90
N VAL A 304 5.27 17.72 -12.80
CA VAL A 304 5.14 18.32 -11.46
C VAL A 304 6.48 18.91 -10.99
N PHE A 305 7.53 18.12 -11.05
CA PHE A 305 8.87 18.51 -10.57
C PHE A 305 9.39 19.79 -11.26
N PRO A 306 9.52 19.87 -12.59
CA PRO A 306 10.01 21.08 -13.24
C PRO A 306 9.05 22.27 -13.08
N THR A 307 7.75 22.03 -12.97
CA THR A 307 6.75 23.10 -12.77
C THR A 307 6.92 23.77 -11.42
N LEU A 308 6.94 23.01 -10.34
CA LEU A 308 7.02 23.57 -8.99
C LEU A 308 8.36 24.30 -8.79
N LEU A 309 9.47 23.76 -9.28
CA LEU A 309 10.77 24.45 -9.21
C LEU A 309 10.76 25.76 -9.99
N SER A 310 10.26 25.76 -11.24
CA SER A 310 10.21 26.97 -12.07
C SER A 310 9.32 28.05 -11.46
N LEU A 311 8.19 27.67 -10.87
CA LEU A 311 7.24 28.58 -10.25
C LEU A 311 7.83 29.33 -9.05
N VAL A 312 8.78 28.73 -8.33
CA VAL A 312 9.42 29.38 -7.18
C VAL A 312 10.82 29.92 -7.51
N GLY A 313 11.21 29.90 -8.78
CA GLY A 313 12.48 30.48 -9.25
C GLY A 313 13.71 29.61 -8.91
N VAL A 314 13.50 28.31 -8.69
CA VAL A 314 14.59 27.34 -8.45
C VAL A 314 14.91 26.61 -9.74
N GLY A 315 16.18 26.62 -10.14
CA GLY A 315 16.63 25.95 -11.36
C GLY A 315 16.59 24.42 -11.24
N LEU A 316 16.47 23.76 -12.39
CA LEU A 316 16.66 22.31 -12.45
C LEU A 316 18.11 21.95 -12.06
N PRO A 317 18.36 20.88 -11.32
CA PRO A 317 19.71 20.43 -10.98
C PRO A 317 20.59 20.25 -12.24
N ALA A 318 21.77 20.89 -12.25
CA ALA A 318 22.68 20.90 -13.41
C ALA A 318 23.28 19.51 -13.74
N SER A 319 23.39 18.64 -12.75
CA SER A 319 23.91 17.28 -12.86
C SER A 319 22.90 16.28 -12.31
N LEU A 320 22.00 15.81 -13.16
CA LEU A 320 21.19 14.63 -12.84
C LEU A 320 21.89 13.40 -13.42
N PRO A 321 22.25 12.39 -12.60
CA PRO A 321 22.77 11.13 -13.10
C PRO A 321 21.76 10.48 -14.05
N GLY A 322 22.24 9.89 -15.15
CA GLY A 322 21.40 9.34 -16.20
C GLY A 322 20.93 10.43 -17.17
N LYS A 323 21.78 10.76 -18.14
CA LYS A 323 21.33 11.56 -19.28
C LYS A 323 20.16 10.87 -19.95
N PRO A 324 19.03 11.57 -20.22
CA PRO A 324 17.99 11.07 -21.12
C PRO A 324 18.65 10.65 -22.42
N GLN A 325 18.10 9.66 -23.11
CA GLN A 325 18.66 9.21 -24.41
C GLN A 325 18.84 10.36 -25.40
N ASN A 326 18.10 11.47 -25.25
CA ASN A 326 18.14 12.66 -26.11
C ASN A 326 18.58 13.95 -25.39
N GLY A 327 19.18 13.86 -24.18
CA GLY A 327 19.68 15.04 -23.44
C GLY A 327 18.63 15.95 -22.82
N ALA A 328 17.32 15.73 -23.05
CA ALA A 328 16.24 16.54 -22.53
C ALA A 328 15.63 15.92 -21.26
N PHE A 329 15.21 16.75 -20.33
CA PHE A 329 14.44 16.35 -19.15
C PHE A 329 13.04 15.86 -19.59
N PRO A 330 12.50 14.72 -19.12
CA PRO A 330 11.22 14.20 -19.61
C PRO A 330 10.04 15.11 -19.26
N GLY A 331 10.02 15.70 -18.06
CA GLY A 331 8.99 16.64 -17.62
C GLY A 331 9.18 18.05 -18.19
N ARG A 332 8.07 18.78 -18.41
CA ARG A 332 8.04 20.17 -18.82
C ARG A 332 7.18 20.98 -17.86
N SER A 333 7.37 22.27 -17.80
CA SER A 333 6.49 23.13 -17.00
C SER A 333 5.03 23.02 -17.50
N LEU A 334 4.09 22.73 -16.60
CA LEU A 334 2.65 22.70 -16.86
C LEU A 334 2.13 24.03 -17.44
N LEU A 335 2.75 25.18 -17.07
CA LEU A 335 2.39 26.47 -17.62
C LEU A 335 2.72 26.60 -19.10
N ALA A 336 3.73 25.88 -19.59
CA ALA A 336 4.10 25.88 -21.00
C ALA A 336 3.01 25.20 -21.89
N LEU A 337 2.19 24.34 -21.31
CA LEU A 337 1.08 23.67 -22.01
C LEU A 337 -0.05 24.63 -22.39
N ARG A 338 -0.09 25.85 -21.83
CA ARG A 338 -1.07 26.89 -22.16
C ARG A 338 -0.78 27.57 -23.49
N ALA A 339 0.43 27.48 -24.00
CA ALA A 339 0.80 28.13 -25.24
C ALA A 339 0.12 27.44 -26.43
N ALA A 340 -0.54 28.23 -27.28
CA ALA A 340 -1.08 27.70 -28.53
C ALA A 340 0.06 27.16 -29.40
N GLY A 341 -0.10 25.93 -29.95
CA GLY A 341 0.88 25.30 -30.78
C GLY A 341 2.02 24.58 -30.05
N SER A 342 1.87 24.29 -28.76
CA SER A 342 2.78 23.40 -28.04
C SER A 342 2.93 22.08 -28.81
N ALA A 343 4.17 21.63 -29.02
CA ALA A 343 4.43 20.39 -29.74
C ALA A 343 3.74 19.22 -29.05
N PRO A 344 3.10 18.30 -29.80
CA PRO A 344 2.54 17.08 -29.23
C PRO A 344 3.57 16.32 -28.43
N ARG A 345 3.15 15.70 -27.33
CA ARG A 345 4.01 14.89 -26.47
C ARG A 345 3.42 13.51 -26.33
N ASP A 346 4.30 12.54 -26.38
CA ASP A 346 3.94 11.17 -26.05
C ASP A 346 3.79 11.04 -24.53
N VAL A 347 2.74 10.37 -24.09
CA VAL A 347 2.57 9.93 -22.69
C VAL A 347 2.92 8.45 -22.65
N TYR A 348 4.06 8.13 -22.07
CA TYR A 348 4.48 6.76 -21.82
C TYR A 348 3.94 6.28 -20.50
N SER A 349 3.40 5.05 -20.46
CA SER A 349 3.02 4.40 -19.21
C SER A 349 3.37 2.91 -19.24
N GLU A 350 3.57 2.32 -18.05
CA GLU A 350 3.96 0.93 -17.87
C GLU A 350 3.38 0.32 -16.60
N THR A 351 3.18 -0.99 -16.64
CA THR A 351 2.99 -1.81 -15.43
C THR A 351 3.73 -3.14 -15.58
N PHE A 352 4.52 -3.46 -14.57
CA PHE A 352 5.18 -4.76 -14.43
C PHE A 352 4.52 -5.61 -13.35
N TYR A 353 3.53 -5.09 -12.68
CA TYR A 353 2.79 -5.78 -11.62
C TYR A 353 2.26 -7.15 -12.08
N PRO A 354 1.63 -7.30 -13.27
CA PRO A 354 1.21 -8.60 -13.76
C PRO A 354 2.36 -9.60 -13.91
N ARG A 355 3.52 -9.12 -14.37
CA ARG A 355 4.70 -9.97 -14.57
C ARG A 355 5.34 -10.40 -13.28
N LEU A 356 5.51 -9.44 -12.37
CA LEU A 356 6.24 -9.66 -11.12
C LEU A 356 5.47 -10.55 -10.15
N HIS A 357 4.13 -10.45 -10.13
CA HIS A 357 3.32 -11.11 -9.11
C HIS A 357 2.55 -12.33 -9.63
N PHE A 358 2.13 -12.31 -10.89
CA PHE A 358 1.24 -13.35 -11.44
C PHE A 358 1.87 -14.20 -12.54
N GLY A 359 3.07 -13.83 -13.03
CA GLY A 359 3.72 -14.50 -14.17
C GLY A 359 2.95 -14.28 -15.49
N TRP A 360 2.21 -13.16 -15.60
CA TRP A 360 1.55 -12.72 -16.83
C TRP A 360 2.44 -11.71 -17.59
N SER A 361 2.04 -11.29 -18.77
CA SER A 361 2.81 -10.28 -19.50
C SER A 361 2.72 -8.92 -18.83
N GLU A 362 3.84 -8.19 -18.82
CA GLU A 362 3.82 -6.74 -18.56
C GLU A 362 3.05 -6.01 -19.64
N LEU A 363 2.59 -4.81 -19.32
CA LEU A 363 1.98 -3.89 -20.26
C LEU A 363 2.80 -2.61 -20.33
N THR A 364 2.94 -2.08 -21.56
CA THR A 364 3.45 -0.72 -21.78
C THR A 364 2.51 0.01 -22.72
N SER A 365 2.40 1.32 -22.59
CA SER A 365 1.49 2.09 -23.44
C SER A 365 2.04 3.43 -23.87
N LEU A 366 1.46 3.97 -24.95
CA LEU A 366 1.78 5.28 -25.49
C LEU A 366 0.51 6.01 -25.90
N ILE A 367 0.26 7.18 -25.31
CA ILE A 367 -0.78 8.08 -25.78
C ILE A 367 -0.13 9.18 -26.61
N ARG A 368 -0.62 9.38 -27.84
CA ARG A 368 -0.24 10.48 -28.73
C ARG A 368 -1.51 11.11 -29.32
N ASP A 369 -1.66 12.40 -29.16
CA ASP A 369 -2.83 13.16 -29.60
C ASP A 369 -4.14 12.58 -29.02
N ARG A 370 -4.89 11.85 -29.81
CA ARG A 370 -6.15 11.19 -29.41
C ARG A 370 -6.04 9.65 -29.40
N PHE A 371 -4.89 9.09 -29.75
CA PHE A 371 -4.73 7.64 -29.84
C PHE A 371 -3.97 7.10 -28.65
N HIS A 372 -4.48 6.02 -28.07
CA HIS A 372 -3.85 5.25 -27.02
C HIS A 372 -3.52 3.86 -27.53
N TYR A 373 -2.23 3.55 -27.58
CA TYR A 373 -1.70 2.23 -27.92
C TYR A 373 -1.24 1.50 -26.68
N ILE A 374 -1.77 0.30 -26.44
CA ILE A 374 -1.35 -0.60 -25.35
C ILE A 374 -0.63 -1.79 -25.98
N HIS A 375 0.65 -1.96 -25.61
CA HIS A 375 1.45 -3.11 -25.98
C HIS A 375 1.22 -4.24 -24.98
N ALA A 376 0.68 -5.32 -25.47
CA ALA A 376 0.35 -6.56 -24.78
C ALA A 376 0.57 -7.73 -25.73
N PRO A 377 0.48 -9.00 -25.31
CA PRO A 377 0.45 -10.15 -26.22
C PRO A 377 -0.64 -10.04 -27.30
N ALA A 378 -1.83 -9.52 -26.94
CA ALA A 378 -2.85 -9.06 -27.87
C ALA A 378 -2.88 -7.52 -27.84
N PRO A 379 -2.21 -6.83 -28.78
CA PRO A 379 -2.07 -5.38 -28.75
C PRO A 379 -3.39 -4.65 -29.03
N GLU A 380 -3.54 -3.45 -28.50
CA GLU A 380 -4.75 -2.65 -28.59
C GLU A 380 -4.43 -1.21 -28.99
N LEU A 381 -5.34 -0.61 -29.73
CA LEU A 381 -5.29 0.80 -30.13
C LEU A 381 -6.67 1.41 -29.98
N TYR A 382 -6.79 2.54 -29.26
CA TYR A 382 -8.03 3.25 -29.03
C TYR A 382 -7.98 4.68 -29.53
N ASP A 383 -9.11 5.18 -30.01
CA ASP A 383 -9.33 6.60 -30.36
C ASP A 383 -10.08 7.26 -29.20
N LEU A 384 -9.37 7.85 -28.27
CA LEU A 384 -9.92 8.48 -27.05
C LEU A 384 -10.94 9.61 -27.31
N ALA A 385 -10.97 10.16 -28.52
CA ALA A 385 -11.95 11.18 -28.89
C ALA A 385 -13.29 10.55 -29.31
N ALA A 386 -13.24 9.41 -30.01
CA ALA A 386 -14.43 8.71 -30.50
C ALA A 386 -14.93 7.65 -29.47
N ASP A 387 -14.02 7.09 -28.70
CA ASP A 387 -14.25 6.02 -27.74
C ASP A 387 -13.47 6.30 -26.44
N PRO A 388 -13.93 7.27 -25.63
CA PRO A 388 -13.26 7.64 -24.39
C PRO A 388 -13.26 6.53 -23.33
N GLY A 389 -14.08 5.49 -23.48
CA GLY A 389 -14.14 4.33 -22.60
C GLY A 389 -13.33 3.15 -23.10
N GLU A 390 -12.55 3.29 -24.18
CA GLU A 390 -11.59 2.29 -24.71
C GLU A 390 -12.21 0.89 -24.95
N LYS A 391 -13.44 0.84 -25.45
CA LYS A 391 -14.21 -0.40 -25.64
C LYS A 391 -14.06 -1.02 -27.03
N THR A 392 -13.58 -0.24 -28.02
CA THR A 392 -13.51 -0.66 -29.41
C THR A 392 -12.09 -0.56 -29.94
N ASN A 393 -11.41 -1.70 -30.03
CA ASN A 393 -10.04 -1.75 -30.58
C ASN A 393 -10.04 -1.28 -32.05
N ALA A 394 -9.34 -0.18 -32.32
CA ALA A 394 -9.24 0.46 -33.63
C ALA A 394 -8.02 -0.01 -34.44
N LEU A 395 -7.22 -0.97 -33.96
CA LEU A 395 -5.95 -1.39 -34.52
C LEU A 395 -6.03 -1.73 -36.00
N ASP A 396 -7.05 -2.47 -36.40
CA ASP A 396 -7.23 -2.87 -37.83
C ASP A 396 -7.62 -1.71 -38.74
N ARG A 397 -8.30 -0.70 -38.22
CA ARG A 397 -8.73 0.49 -38.98
C ARG A 397 -7.60 1.53 -39.07
N GLU A 398 -6.77 1.63 -38.02
CA GLU A 398 -5.76 2.67 -37.84
C GLU A 398 -4.30 2.09 -37.94
N ARG A 399 -4.08 1.18 -38.85
CA ARG A 399 -2.79 0.43 -38.97
C ARG A 399 -1.55 1.33 -39.08
N ARG A 400 -1.66 2.52 -39.71
CA ARG A 400 -0.53 3.46 -39.82
C ARG A 400 -0.20 4.10 -38.48
N VAL A 401 -1.23 4.48 -37.71
CA VAL A 401 -1.08 5.02 -36.36
C VAL A 401 -0.46 3.96 -35.46
N TYR A 402 -1.00 2.76 -35.47
CA TYR A 402 -0.46 1.61 -34.75
C TYR A 402 1.03 1.39 -35.02
N ALA A 403 1.43 1.31 -36.29
CA ALA A 403 2.84 1.08 -36.68
C ALA A 403 3.76 2.20 -36.15
N SER A 404 3.31 3.47 -36.22
CA SER A 404 4.07 4.61 -35.73
C SER A 404 4.22 4.58 -34.21
N LEU A 405 3.12 4.36 -33.45
CA LEU A 405 3.16 4.31 -31.98
C LEU A 405 3.97 3.12 -31.47
N ARG A 406 3.81 1.95 -32.08
CA ARG A 406 4.61 0.76 -31.75
C ARG A 406 6.12 1.01 -31.93
N GLN A 407 6.52 1.62 -33.04
CA GLN A 407 7.92 1.96 -33.27
C GLN A 407 8.46 2.94 -32.24
N SER A 408 7.67 3.96 -31.87
CA SER A 408 8.06 4.93 -30.84
C SER A 408 8.19 4.27 -29.48
N LEU A 409 7.25 3.40 -29.09
CA LEU A 409 7.24 2.72 -27.80
C LEU A 409 8.45 1.80 -27.63
N GLN A 410 8.82 1.03 -28.67
CA GLN A 410 10.01 0.17 -28.65
C GLN A 410 11.31 0.92 -28.34
N GLY A 411 11.40 2.21 -28.70
CA GLY A 411 12.53 3.08 -28.37
C GLY A 411 12.57 3.55 -26.91
N MET A 412 11.47 3.38 -26.17
CA MET A 412 11.34 3.81 -24.77
C MET A 412 11.49 2.68 -23.76
N GLU A 413 11.32 1.43 -24.21
CA GLU A 413 11.42 0.25 -23.34
C GLU A 413 12.83 0.10 -22.75
N ARG A 414 12.87 -0.20 -21.45
CA ARG A 414 14.11 -0.45 -20.72
C ARG A 414 14.04 -1.78 -19.97
N GLU A 415 15.21 -2.39 -19.80
CA GLU A 415 15.32 -3.66 -19.09
C GLU A 415 14.82 -3.51 -17.64
N LEU A 416 14.00 -4.46 -17.21
CA LEU A 416 13.51 -4.55 -15.85
C LEU A 416 14.65 -5.01 -14.94
N LYS A 417 14.93 -4.25 -13.89
CA LYS A 417 15.78 -4.71 -12.79
C LYS A 417 14.98 -5.62 -11.89
N THR A 418 15.55 -6.74 -11.51
CA THR A 418 14.95 -7.67 -10.56
C THR A 418 14.68 -6.94 -9.24
N PRO A 419 13.46 -7.01 -8.69
CA PRO A 419 13.16 -6.43 -7.38
C PRO A 419 14.02 -7.08 -6.28
N ALA A 420 14.32 -6.31 -5.24
CA ALA A 420 14.97 -6.86 -4.05
C ALA A 420 13.98 -7.74 -3.28
N ALA A 421 14.48 -8.79 -2.64
CA ALA A 421 13.68 -9.59 -1.75
C ALA A 421 13.22 -8.74 -0.55
N VAL A 422 11.94 -8.80 -0.23
CA VAL A 422 11.37 -8.18 0.98
C VAL A 422 11.41 -9.18 2.13
N ASP A 423 11.54 -8.68 3.36
CA ASP A 423 11.47 -9.54 4.54
C ASP A 423 10.04 -10.04 4.79
N ALA A 424 9.92 -11.14 5.54
CA ALA A 424 8.64 -11.81 5.77
C ALA A 424 7.60 -10.91 6.47
N GLU A 425 8.02 -9.98 7.33
CA GLU A 425 7.12 -9.04 8.00
C GLU A 425 6.57 -8.01 7.01
N THR A 426 7.45 -7.43 6.20
CA THR A 426 7.06 -6.50 5.12
C THR A 426 6.17 -7.20 4.08
N ALA A 427 6.48 -8.46 3.72
CA ALA A 427 5.65 -9.24 2.81
C ALA A 427 4.22 -9.45 3.35
N ARG A 428 4.08 -9.82 4.64
CA ARG A 428 2.75 -9.97 5.28
C ARG A 428 1.97 -8.65 5.31
N LYS A 429 2.64 -7.54 5.63
CA LYS A 429 2.01 -6.21 5.64
C LYS A 429 1.51 -5.81 4.25
N LEU A 430 2.30 -6.08 3.22
CA LEU A 430 1.91 -5.83 1.84
C LEU A 430 0.77 -6.74 1.38
N ALA A 431 0.81 -8.03 1.75
CA ALA A 431 -0.29 -8.96 1.47
C ALA A 431 -1.60 -8.55 2.17
N ALA A 432 -1.54 -8.03 3.40
CA ALA A 432 -2.69 -7.47 4.11
C ALA A 432 -3.29 -6.24 3.43
N LEU A 433 -2.53 -5.56 2.56
CA LEU A 433 -2.97 -4.43 1.74
C LEU A 433 -3.41 -4.86 0.32
N GLY A 434 -3.46 -6.16 0.04
CA GLY A 434 -3.81 -6.69 -1.29
C GLY A 434 -2.64 -6.73 -2.28
N TYR A 435 -1.43 -6.32 -1.87
CA TYR A 435 -0.24 -6.43 -2.73
C TYR A 435 0.36 -7.83 -2.65
N ALA A 436 0.52 -8.47 -3.80
CA ALA A 436 1.27 -9.71 -3.89
C ALA A 436 2.75 -9.44 -3.57
N ALA A 437 3.35 -10.22 -2.68
CA ALA A 437 4.71 -10.00 -2.20
C ALA A 437 5.76 -10.95 -2.83
N GLY A 438 5.31 -11.97 -3.55
CA GLY A 438 6.16 -12.96 -4.21
C GLY A 438 6.53 -12.56 -5.64
N GLY A 439 7.80 -12.69 -6.00
CA GLY A 439 8.27 -12.42 -7.37
C GLY A 439 8.17 -13.66 -8.27
N ALA A 440 7.34 -13.64 -9.30
CA ALA A 440 7.35 -14.68 -10.32
C ALA A 440 8.61 -14.59 -11.19
N GLN A 441 9.45 -15.63 -11.19
CA GLN A 441 10.56 -15.70 -12.13
C GLN A 441 10.08 -16.15 -13.52
N THR A 442 10.30 -15.29 -14.51
CA THR A 442 10.02 -15.58 -15.91
C THR A 442 11.30 -15.57 -16.71
N ALA A 443 11.53 -16.59 -17.52
CA ALA A 443 12.70 -16.64 -18.37
C ALA A 443 12.67 -15.50 -19.42
N LYS A 444 13.85 -14.99 -19.79
CA LYS A 444 13.95 -13.96 -20.83
C LYS A 444 13.44 -14.52 -22.16
N GLY A 445 12.44 -13.85 -22.74
CA GLY A 445 11.83 -14.27 -24.02
C GLY A 445 10.73 -15.34 -23.89
N GLU A 446 10.31 -15.67 -22.69
CA GLU A 446 9.15 -16.54 -22.46
C GLU A 446 7.86 -15.81 -22.87
N ALA A 447 7.00 -16.49 -23.63
CA ALA A 447 5.67 -16.00 -23.97
C ALA A 447 4.75 -16.12 -22.77
N LEU A 448 4.45 -14.99 -22.14
CA LEU A 448 3.60 -14.92 -20.95
C LEU A 448 2.13 -14.72 -21.35
N PRO A 449 1.17 -15.21 -20.53
CA PRO A 449 -0.25 -14.99 -20.76
C PRO A 449 -0.59 -13.50 -20.78
N ASP A 450 -1.54 -13.12 -21.65
CA ASP A 450 -2.11 -11.78 -21.65
C ASP A 450 -2.95 -11.57 -20.38
N PRO A 451 -2.71 -10.48 -19.61
CA PRO A 451 -3.48 -10.19 -18.39
C PRO A 451 -4.99 -10.15 -18.60
N LYS A 452 -5.46 -9.68 -19.77
CA LYS A 452 -6.89 -9.63 -20.10
C LYS A 452 -7.56 -11.01 -20.11
N SER A 453 -6.82 -12.05 -20.50
CA SER A 453 -7.32 -13.42 -20.46
C SER A 453 -7.32 -14.03 -19.06
N ARG A 454 -6.74 -13.34 -18.08
CA ARG A 454 -6.53 -13.84 -16.72
C ARG A 454 -7.16 -12.98 -15.63
N ILE A 455 -7.72 -11.83 -15.98
CA ILE A 455 -8.23 -10.85 -15.01
C ILE A 455 -9.25 -11.44 -14.02
N GLY A 456 -10.09 -12.38 -14.46
CA GLY A 456 -11.03 -13.08 -13.56
C GLY A 456 -10.36 -13.86 -12.43
N SER A 457 -9.09 -14.26 -12.57
CA SER A 457 -8.33 -14.93 -11.51
C SER A 457 -8.02 -14.02 -10.33
N LEU A 458 -8.06 -12.69 -10.49
CA LEU A 458 -7.86 -11.74 -9.39
C LEU A 458 -9.01 -11.72 -8.41
N GLU A 459 -10.26 -11.83 -8.87
CA GLU A 459 -11.42 -11.94 -8.01
C GLU A 459 -11.35 -13.22 -7.17
N ASP A 460 -10.95 -14.34 -7.81
CA ASP A 460 -10.70 -15.59 -7.11
C ASP A 460 -9.58 -15.42 -6.05
N PHE A 461 -8.51 -14.69 -6.37
CA PHE A 461 -7.40 -14.44 -5.45
C PHE A 461 -7.83 -13.57 -4.27
N SER A 462 -8.50 -12.45 -4.51
CA SER A 462 -9.04 -11.58 -3.45
C SER A 462 -10.02 -12.33 -2.54
N THR A 463 -10.83 -13.22 -3.12
CA THR A 463 -11.74 -14.08 -2.35
C THR A 463 -10.97 -15.09 -1.48
N ALA A 464 -9.93 -15.73 -2.03
CA ALA A 464 -9.08 -16.67 -1.29
C ALA A 464 -8.33 -15.98 -0.15
N LEU A 465 -7.79 -14.76 -0.39
CA LEU A 465 -7.16 -13.93 0.64
C LEU A 465 -8.12 -13.52 1.75
N ARG A 466 -9.38 -13.21 1.41
CA ARG A 466 -10.40 -12.87 2.40
C ARG A 466 -10.70 -14.04 3.34
N PHE A 467 -10.82 -15.27 2.80
CA PHE A 467 -10.93 -16.48 3.62
C PHE A 467 -9.70 -16.67 4.50
N PHE A 468 -8.52 -16.51 3.93
CA PHE A 468 -7.25 -16.65 4.63
C PHE A 468 -7.11 -15.67 5.80
N SER A 469 -7.33 -14.38 5.53
CA SER A 469 -7.24 -13.30 6.53
C SER A 469 -8.29 -13.42 7.63
N GLY A 470 -9.47 -13.95 7.29
CA GLY A 470 -10.54 -14.28 8.25
C GLY A 470 -10.29 -15.54 9.08
N GLY A 471 -9.16 -16.25 8.85
CA GLY A 471 -8.87 -17.52 9.53
C GLY A 471 -9.68 -18.72 9.01
N HIS A 472 -10.44 -18.54 7.94
CA HIS A 472 -11.26 -19.58 7.29
C HIS A 472 -10.41 -20.45 6.36
N TYR A 473 -9.38 -21.11 6.93
CA TYR A 473 -8.38 -21.85 6.15
C TYR A 473 -8.96 -23.03 5.38
N ALA A 474 -10.05 -23.65 5.88
CA ALA A 474 -10.73 -24.75 5.19
C ALA A 474 -11.35 -24.31 3.86
N GLU A 475 -11.86 -23.09 3.79
CA GLU A 475 -12.43 -22.46 2.60
C GLU A 475 -11.33 -21.84 1.71
N ALA A 476 -10.25 -21.34 2.30
CA ALA A 476 -9.11 -20.79 1.56
C ALA A 476 -8.38 -21.84 0.71
N VAL A 477 -8.17 -23.06 1.24
CA VAL A 477 -7.45 -24.15 0.53
C VAL A 477 -8.04 -24.45 -0.85
N PRO A 478 -9.36 -24.76 -1.02
CA PRO A 478 -9.90 -25.02 -2.35
C PRO A 478 -9.84 -23.79 -3.27
N ALA A 479 -9.93 -22.57 -2.76
CA ALA A 479 -9.82 -21.36 -3.54
C ALA A 479 -8.39 -21.19 -4.08
N PHE A 480 -7.36 -21.28 -3.22
CA PHE A 480 -5.98 -21.23 -3.68
C PHE A 480 -5.60 -22.38 -4.62
N ARG A 481 -6.15 -23.59 -4.43
CA ARG A 481 -5.94 -24.70 -5.37
C ARG A 481 -6.45 -24.42 -6.77
N ARG A 482 -7.60 -23.76 -6.92
CA ARG A 482 -8.08 -23.33 -8.24
C ARG A 482 -7.13 -22.32 -8.88
N LEU A 483 -6.65 -21.37 -8.09
CA LEU A 483 -5.71 -20.34 -8.55
C LEU A 483 -4.40 -20.93 -9.06
N VAL A 484 -3.75 -21.80 -8.28
CA VAL A 484 -2.49 -22.41 -8.69
C VAL A 484 -2.65 -23.36 -9.88
N ALA A 485 -3.83 -23.97 -10.06
CA ALA A 485 -4.15 -24.75 -11.25
C ALA A 485 -4.32 -23.87 -12.51
N ALA A 486 -4.93 -22.68 -12.36
CA ALA A 486 -5.11 -21.72 -13.46
C ALA A 486 -3.84 -20.91 -13.75
N SER A 487 -3.05 -20.60 -12.73
CA SER A 487 -1.83 -19.77 -12.78
C SER A 487 -0.71 -20.43 -11.99
N PRO A 488 -0.04 -21.47 -12.52
CA PRO A 488 0.95 -22.24 -11.77
C PRO A 488 2.20 -21.45 -11.33
N LYS A 489 2.45 -20.28 -11.93
CA LYS A 489 3.57 -19.39 -11.58
C LYS A 489 3.21 -18.35 -10.53
N MET A 490 2.00 -18.35 -10.00
CA MET A 490 1.56 -17.43 -8.97
C MET A 490 2.11 -17.85 -7.61
N THR A 491 3.30 -17.35 -7.28
CA THR A 491 4.04 -17.69 -6.07
C THR A 491 3.21 -17.46 -4.80
N ASP A 492 2.52 -16.31 -4.70
CA ASP A 492 1.74 -15.96 -3.52
C ASP A 492 0.57 -16.92 -3.29
N ALA A 493 -0.07 -17.41 -4.36
CA ALA A 493 -1.13 -18.40 -4.22
C ALA A 493 -0.60 -19.75 -3.68
N TRP A 494 0.60 -20.16 -4.08
CA TRP A 494 1.26 -21.34 -3.53
C TRP A 494 1.67 -21.15 -2.07
N GLU A 495 2.20 -19.97 -1.71
CA GLU A 495 2.57 -19.63 -0.34
C GLU A 495 1.37 -19.67 0.60
N HIS A 496 0.30 -18.94 0.27
CA HIS A 496 -0.91 -18.90 1.08
C HIS A 496 -1.63 -20.26 1.13
N LEU A 497 -1.54 -21.07 0.06
CA LEU A 497 -1.99 -22.46 0.09
C LEU A 497 -1.20 -23.26 1.14
N GLY A 498 0.13 -23.12 1.11
CA GLY A 498 1.03 -23.77 2.08
C GLY A 498 0.72 -23.38 3.52
N GLU A 499 0.56 -22.07 3.78
CA GLU A 499 0.24 -21.57 5.12
C GLU A 499 -1.16 -22.03 5.57
N SER A 500 -2.17 -21.97 4.71
CA SER A 500 -3.53 -22.46 5.01
C SER A 500 -3.52 -23.96 5.38
N LEU A 501 -2.79 -24.77 4.62
CA LEU A 501 -2.63 -26.20 4.87
C LEU A 501 -1.86 -26.47 6.18
N GLN A 502 -0.84 -25.66 6.47
CA GLN A 502 -0.09 -25.74 7.73
C GLN A 502 -0.99 -25.43 8.94
N LYS A 503 -1.80 -24.38 8.86
CA LYS A 503 -2.80 -24.03 9.90
C LYS A 503 -3.82 -25.14 10.14
N LEU A 504 -4.17 -25.90 9.10
CA LEU A 504 -5.05 -27.09 9.18
C LEU A 504 -4.33 -28.38 9.63
N GLY A 505 -3.04 -28.31 9.97
CA GLY A 505 -2.23 -29.48 10.35
C GLY A 505 -1.84 -30.41 9.19
N ARG A 506 -2.15 -30.05 7.94
CA ARG A 506 -1.88 -30.84 6.73
C ARG A 506 -0.44 -30.63 6.26
N LYS A 507 0.54 -30.95 7.15
CA LYS A 507 1.96 -30.58 7.02
C LYS A 507 2.63 -31.08 5.72
N SER A 508 2.29 -32.29 5.23
CA SER A 508 2.89 -32.82 3.99
C SER A 508 2.44 -32.00 2.77
N GLU A 509 1.15 -31.72 2.68
CA GLU A 509 0.61 -30.92 1.56
C GLU A 509 1.05 -29.45 1.63
N ALA A 510 1.25 -28.92 2.85
CA ALA A 510 1.82 -27.60 3.06
C ALA A 510 3.27 -27.53 2.53
N LEU A 511 4.07 -28.58 2.79
CA LEU A 511 5.44 -28.66 2.29
C LEU A 511 5.46 -28.67 0.76
N ASP A 512 4.63 -29.51 0.13
CA ASP A 512 4.52 -29.56 -1.34
C ASP A 512 4.17 -28.18 -1.93
N ALA A 513 3.25 -27.43 -1.30
CA ALA A 513 2.88 -26.10 -1.74
C ALA A 513 4.02 -25.07 -1.57
N TYR A 514 4.74 -25.11 -0.44
CA TYR A 514 5.91 -24.25 -0.24
C TYR A 514 7.06 -24.56 -1.20
N GLU A 515 7.30 -25.84 -1.52
CA GLU A 515 8.30 -26.24 -2.52
C GLU A 515 7.95 -25.67 -3.90
N HIS A 516 6.68 -25.70 -4.32
CA HIS A 516 6.24 -25.03 -5.54
C HIS A 516 6.41 -23.51 -5.48
N ALA A 517 6.14 -22.87 -4.32
CA ALA A 517 6.40 -21.45 -4.14
C ALA A 517 7.89 -21.13 -4.26
N MET A 518 8.78 -21.99 -3.74
CA MET A 518 10.22 -21.84 -3.89
C MET A 518 10.67 -21.95 -5.35
N ASP A 519 10.12 -22.89 -6.10
CA ASP A 519 10.47 -23.11 -7.51
C ASP A 519 10.00 -21.94 -8.38
N THR A 520 8.77 -21.40 -8.13
CA THR A 520 8.20 -20.30 -8.90
C THR A 520 8.84 -18.95 -8.57
N SER A 521 9.31 -18.77 -7.33
CA SER A 521 9.97 -17.53 -6.89
C SER A 521 11.48 -17.48 -7.15
N GLY A 522 12.08 -18.61 -7.57
CA GLY A 522 13.54 -18.72 -7.68
C GLY A 522 14.26 -18.68 -6.33
N GLY A 523 13.59 -19.11 -5.26
CA GLY A 523 14.19 -19.22 -3.93
C GLY A 523 14.09 -17.95 -3.10
N VAL A 524 12.97 -17.24 -3.14
CA VAL A 524 12.73 -16.05 -2.30
C VAL A 524 12.87 -16.37 -0.83
N SER A 525 13.64 -15.55 -0.14
CA SER A 525 14.15 -15.80 1.20
C SER A 525 13.08 -16.02 2.28
N PHE A 526 11.92 -15.37 2.18
CA PHE A 526 10.86 -15.53 3.18
C PHE A 526 10.12 -16.87 3.02
N VAL A 527 9.89 -17.34 1.77
CA VAL A 527 9.33 -18.67 1.51
C VAL A 527 10.30 -19.77 2.01
N ALA A 528 11.60 -19.55 1.81
CA ALA A 528 12.61 -20.46 2.36
C ALA A 528 12.53 -20.56 3.90
N VAL A 529 12.36 -19.44 4.60
CA VAL A 529 12.20 -19.45 6.07
C VAL A 529 10.91 -20.15 6.48
N ALA A 530 9.79 -19.93 5.80
CA ALA A 530 8.51 -20.62 6.06
C ALA A 530 8.64 -22.15 5.85
N THR A 531 9.26 -22.56 4.74
CA THR A 531 9.55 -23.98 4.44
C THR A 531 10.44 -24.60 5.54
N GLY A 532 11.51 -23.90 5.92
CA GLY A 532 12.41 -24.36 6.98
C GLY A 532 11.73 -24.47 8.34
N SER A 533 10.84 -23.54 8.68
CA SER A 533 10.05 -23.59 9.92
C SER A 533 9.11 -24.80 9.93
N LEU A 534 8.41 -25.07 8.82
CA LEU A 534 7.56 -26.26 8.68
C LEU A 534 8.37 -27.57 8.79
N LEU A 535 9.53 -27.62 8.15
CA LEU A 535 10.42 -28.79 8.24
C LEU A 535 10.91 -29.02 9.66
N LEU A 536 11.23 -27.98 10.42
CA LEU A 536 11.56 -28.06 11.83
C LEU A 536 10.40 -28.62 12.64
N ASP A 537 9.19 -28.16 12.42
CA ASP A 537 7.95 -28.65 13.02
C ASP A 537 7.65 -30.13 12.68
N MET A 538 8.16 -30.60 11.53
CA MET A 538 8.10 -32.03 11.12
C MET A 538 9.25 -32.87 11.67
N GLY A 539 10.18 -32.27 12.42
CA GLY A 539 11.37 -32.94 12.92
C GLY A 539 12.47 -33.15 11.88
N ARG A 540 12.36 -32.61 10.66
CA ARG A 540 13.33 -32.71 9.56
C ARG A 540 14.41 -31.63 9.71
N VAL A 541 15.16 -31.70 10.83
CA VAL A 541 16.03 -30.61 11.32
C VAL A 541 17.16 -30.26 10.33
N ASP A 542 17.73 -31.27 9.64
CA ASP A 542 18.85 -31.04 8.70
C ASP A 542 18.37 -30.34 7.41
N GLU A 543 17.17 -30.62 6.99
CA GLU A 543 16.58 -29.95 5.84
C GLU A 543 16.14 -28.53 6.23
N ALA A 544 15.55 -28.37 7.41
CA ALA A 544 15.19 -27.05 7.95
C ALA A 544 16.40 -26.10 7.95
N GLN A 545 17.59 -26.58 8.29
CA GLN A 545 18.80 -25.76 8.28
C GLN A 545 19.16 -25.26 6.89
N LYS A 546 19.07 -26.11 5.85
CA LYS A 546 19.36 -25.68 4.47
C LYS A 546 18.48 -24.52 4.03
N TYR A 547 17.19 -24.59 4.35
CA TYR A 547 16.24 -23.52 4.02
C TYR A 547 16.45 -22.28 4.88
N ALA A 548 16.81 -22.41 6.17
CA ALA A 548 17.19 -21.29 7.01
C ALA A 548 18.43 -20.55 6.46
N GLU A 549 19.44 -21.29 5.99
CA GLU A 549 20.64 -20.72 5.37
C GLU A 549 20.34 -20.00 4.04
N LEU A 550 19.40 -20.51 3.23
CA LEU A 550 18.90 -19.82 2.04
C LEU A 550 18.22 -18.48 2.40
N GLY A 551 17.47 -18.47 3.50
CA GLY A 551 16.79 -17.31 4.01
C GLY A 551 17.69 -16.14 4.43
N LEU A 552 18.95 -16.41 4.76
CA LEU A 552 19.90 -15.37 5.22
C LEU A 552 20.15 -14.25 4.22
N LYS A 553 19.97 -14.49 2.92
CA LYS A 553 20.27 -13.52 1.86
C LYS A 553 19.28 -12.35 1.83
N GLY A 554 18.01 -12.58 2.17
CA GLY A 554 16.97 -11.55 2.08
C GLY A 554 16.12 -11.37 3.33
N SER A 555 16.19 -12.35 4.27
CA SER A 555 15.44 -12.30 5.53
C SER A 555 16.34 -12.67 6.74
N PRO A 556 17.47 -11.95 6.93
CA PRO A 556 18.48 -12.37 7.89
C PRO A 556 17.98 -12.43 9.34
N ALA A 557 17.05 -11.57 9.75
CA ALA A 557 16.48 -11.58 11.10
C ALA A 557 15.68 -12.86 11.37
N THR A 558 14.73 -13.20 10.50
CA THR A 558 13.88 -14.39 10.64
C THR A 558 14.67 -15.69 10.39
N ALA A 559 15.59 -15.69 9.42
CA ALA A 559 16.45 -16.83 9.15
C ALA A 559 17.36 -17.16 10.34
N ASN A 560 17.98 -16.15 10.97
CA ASN A 560 18.77 -16.34 12.17
C ASN A 560 17.92 -16.78 13.37
N SER A 561 16.67 -16.30 13.50
CA SER A 561 15.72 -16.80 14.51
C SER A 561 15.41 -18.28 14.29
N LEU A 562 15.19 -18.71 13.06
CA LEU A 562 14.98 -20.12 12.73
C LEU A 562 16.25 -20.96 13.00
N LEU A 563 17.43 -20.46 12.67
CA LEU A 563 18.71 -21.13 13.01
C LEU A 563 18.89 -21.27 14.52
N ALA A 564 18.44 -20.30 15.33
CA ALA A 564 18.44 -20.42 16.79
C ALA A 564 17.51 -21.53 17.27
N GLN A 565 16.31 -21.65 16.74
CA GLN A 565 15.36 -22.72 17.05
C GLN A 565 15.92 -24.12 16.63
N ILE A 566 16.54 -24.20 15.44
CA ILE A 566 17.22 -25.41 14.96
C ILE A 566 18.36 -25.82 15.91
N ALA A 567 19.15 -24.85 16.36
CA ALA A 567 20.21 -25.11 17.33
C ALA A 567 19.67 -25.58 18.69
N LEU A 568 18.53 -25.03 19.15
CA LEU A 568 17.84 -25.55 20.35
C LEU A 568 17.33 -26.97 20.16
N ALA A 569 16.75 -27.30 19.01
CA ALA A 569 16.28 -28.64 18.69
C ALA A 569 17.44 -29.68 18.68
N ARG A 570 18.65 -29.22 18.33
CA ARG A 570 19.88 -30.02 18.37
C ARG A 570 20.58 -30.00 19.73
N ASN A 571 19.98 -29.42 20.77
CA ASN A 571 20.56 -29.25 22.09
C ASN A 571 21.92 -28.52 22.09
N ARG A 572 22.03 -27.44 21.25
CA ARG A 572 23.22 -26.59 21.11
C ARG A 572 22.95 -25.16 21.61
N PRO A 573 22.82 -24.93 22.91
CA PRO A 573 22.32 -23.65 23.44
C PRO A 573 23.23 -22.45 23.15
N GLN A 574 24.57 -22.65 23.04
CA GLN A 574 25.51 -21.58 22.71
C GLN A 574 25.36 -21.13 21.23
N ASP A 575 25.14 -22.09 20.31
CA ASP A 575 24.90 -21.80 18.91
C ASP A 575 23.55 -21.07 18.74
N ALA A 576 22.55 -21.50 19.50
CA ALA A 576 21.24 -20.87 19.54
C ALA A 576 21.33 -19.40 20.01
N GLU A 577 22.07 -19.15 21.10
CA GLU A 577 22.26 -17.77 21.59
C GLU A 577 22.99 -16.89 20.55
N ARG A 578 24.04 -17.43 19.91
CA ARG A 578 24.76 -16.70 18.85
C ARG A 578 23.86 -16.35 17.68
N ALA A 579 23.05 -17.30 17.21
CA ALA A 579 22.10 -17.05 16.11
C ALA A 579 21.00 -16.06 16.52
N ALA A 580 20.43 -16.17 17.73
CA ALA A 580 19.43 -15.22 18.22
C ALA A 580 19.98 -13.78 18.34
N ARG A 581 21.23 -13.63 18.80
CA ARG A 581 21.90 -12.31 18.83
C ARG A 581 22.18 -11.79 17.41
N ALA A 582 22.51 -12.64 16.46
CA ALA A 582 22.65 -12.25 15.05
C ALA A 582 21.31 -11.82 14.45
N ALA A 583 20.19 -12.50 14.81
CA ALA A 583 18.85 -12.07 14.43
C ALA A 583 18.55 -10.66 14.94
N LEU A 584 18.86 -10.38 16.21
CA LEU A 584 18.63 -9.07 16.83
C LEU A 584 19.50 -7.95 16.22
N ALA A 585 20.69 -8.27 15.73
CA ALA A 585 21.59 -7.33 15.07
C ALA A 585 21.25 -7.09 13.60
N SER A 586 20.37 -7.89 13.02
CA SER A 586 19.94 -7.76 11.61
C SER A 586 18.94 -6.60 11.44
N PRO A 587 18.89 -5.93 10.27
CA PRO A 587 17.86 -4.95 9.97
C PRO A 587 16.46 -5.57 10.03
N GLY A 588 15.47 -4.77 10.43
CA GLY A 588 14.06 -5.16 10.47
C GLY A 588 13.45 -5.08 11.87
N SER A 589 12.28 -5.69 12.05
CA SER A 589 11.59 -5.73 13.33
C SER A 589 12.41 -6.47 14.38
N ARG A 590 12.50 -5.89 15.57
CA ARG A 590 13.26 -6.44 16.68
C ARG A 590 12.43 -7.36 17.60
N ILE A 591 11.10 -7.35 17.48
CA ILE A 591 10.19 -8.03 18.41
C ILE A 591 10.43 -9.56 18.38
N ALA A 592 10.32 -10.19 17.20
CA ALA A 592 10.55 -11.64 17.08
C ALA A 592 11.97 -12.06 17.46
N PRO A 593 13.06 -11.37 17.03
CA PRO A 593 14.41 -11.66 17.53
C PRO A 593 14.56 -11.52 19.05
N LEU A 594 13.95 -10.53 19.69
CA LEU A 594 13.97 -10.37 21.16
C LEU A 594 13.27 -11.54 21.85
N MET A 595 12.11 -11.96 21.34
CA MET A 595 11.40 -13.16 21.86
C MET A 595 12.24 -14.43 21.69
N THR A 596 12.82 -14.65 20.50
CA THR A 596 13.70 -15.82 20.26
C THR A 596 14.87 -15.83 21.23
N LEU A 597 15.50 -14.68 21.49
CA LEU A 597 16.60 -14.61 22.46
C LEU A 597 16.12 -14.90 23.89
N ALA A 598 14.95 -14.41 24.27
CA ALA A 598 14.32 -14.72 25.56
C ALA A 598 14.05 -16.23 25.71
N GLU A 599 13.51 -16.89 24.69
CA GLU A 599 13.29 -18.36 24.67
C GLU A 599 14.61 -19.15 24.81
N VAL A 600 15.64 -18.72 24.10
CA VAL A 600 16.96 -19.34 24.19
C VAL A 600 17.53 -19.25 25.62
N LEU A 601 17.46 -18.04 26.21
CA LEU A 601 17.95 -17.82 27.59
C LEU A 601 17.10 -18.56 28.64
N GLN A 602 15.78 -18.65 28.43
CA GLN A 602 14.89 -19.47 29.25
C GLN A 602 15.35 -20.96 29.24
N LYS A 603 15.65 -21.52 28.05
CA LYS A 603 16.14 -22.87 27.91
C LYS A 603 17.51 -23.07 28.57
N GLN A 604 18.31 -22.02 28.69
CA GLN A 604 19.57 -22.03 29.43
C GLN A 604 19.40 -21.85 30.94
N GLY A 605 18.19 -21.67 31.46
CA GLY A 605 17.91 -21.41 32.87
C GLY A 605 18.16 -19.97 33.30
N LYS A 606 18.51 -19.06 32.38
CA LYS A 606 18.75 -17.62 32.64
C LYS A 606 17.42 -16.82 32.66
N VAL A 607 16.49 -17.22 33.54
CA VAL A 607 15.09 -16.76 33.50
C VAL A 607 14.97 -15.26 33.68
N ALA A 608 15.75 -14.64 34.59
CA ALA A 608 15.67 -13.18 34.82
C ALA A 608 16.20 -12.38 33.62
N GLU A 609 17.26 -12.87 32.97
CA GLU A 609 17.78 -12.24 31.74
C GLU A 609 16.78 -12.38 30.59
N ALA A 610 16.17 -13.57 30.47
CA ALA A 610 15.12 -13.84 29.47
C ALA A 610 13.92 -12.88 29.62
N LEU A 611 13.46 -12.64 30.85
CA LEU A 611 12.38 -11.68 31.13
C LEU A 611 12.77 -10.27 30.68
N GLY A 612 14.02 -9.85 30.89
CA GLY A 612 14.50 -8.54 30.42
C GLY A 612 14.41 -8.37 28.90
N TYR A 613 14.63 -9.43 28.10
CA TYR A 613 14.44 -9.38 26.65
C TYR A 613 12.96 -9.42 26.23
N ALA A 614 12.14 -10.19 26.93
CA ALA A 614 10.68 -10.16 26.70
C ALA A 614 10.06 -8.81 27.05
N ASP A 615 10.54 -8.13 28.12
CA ASP A 615 10.15 -6.75 28.42
C ASP A 615 10.59 -5.75 27.35
N GLN A 616 11.80 -5.91 26.80
CA GLN A 616 12.24 -5.10 25.66
C GLN A 616 11.35 -5.33 24.42
N ALA A 617 10.92 -6.56 24.15
CA ALA A 617 9.99 -6.85 23.08
C ALA A 617 8.64 -6.13 23.27
N THR A 618 8.14 -6.09 24.51
CA THR A 618 6.90 -5.34 24.85
C THR A 618 7.09 -3.82 24.68
N GLN A 619 8.23 -3.27 25.09
CA GLN A 619 8.55 -1.86 24.91
C GLN A 619 8.69 -1.51 23.41
N GLU A 620 9.34 -2.37 22.64
CA GLU A 620 9.46 -2.19 21.19
C GLU A 620 8.10 -2.22 20.50
N LEU A 621 7.22 -3.14 20.91
CA LEU A 621 5.84 -3.21 20.44
C LEU A 621 5.08 -1.92 20.77
N ALA A 622 5.20 -1.40 21.98
CA ALA A 622 4.57 -0.14 22.38
C ALA A 622 5.14 1.08 21.62
N ARG A 623 6.45 1.06 21.28
CA ARG A 623 7.13 2.14 20.57
C ARG A 623 6.79 2.16 19.07
N THR A 624 6.68 0.99 18.46
CA THR A 624 6.47 0.84 17.02
C THR A 624 5.02 0.63 16.63
N GLY A 625 4.17 0.29 17.60
CA GLY A 625 2.77 -0.03 17.39
C GLY A 625 1.84 1.15 17.65
N ALA A 626 0.82 1.30 16.81
CA ALA A 626 -0.36 2.06 17.17
C ALA A 626 -1.08 1.40 18.36
N ALA A 627 -1.87 2.16 19.09
CA ALA A 627 -2.67 1.63 20.21
C ALA A 627 -3.52 0.44 19.73
N GLY A 628 -3.20 -0.77 20.26
CA GLY A 628 -3.91 -2.01 19.93
C GLY A 628 -3.10 -3.06 19.18
N GLN A 629 -1.86 -2.81 18.82
CA GLN A 629 -1.00 -3.82 18.18
C GLN A 629 -0.73 -5.02 19.12
N ARG A 630 -0.89 -6.24 18.60
CA ARG A 630 -0.77 -7.50 19.34
C ARG A 630 0.30 -8.37 18.69
N PHE A 631 1.05 -9.12 19.50
CA PHE A 631 2.07 -10.04 19.01
C PHE A 631 1.90 -11.41 19.68
N ALA A 632 1.52 -12.42 18.89
CA ALA A 632 1.19 -13.74 19.41
C ALA A 632 2.36 -14.38 20.16
N GLY A 633 2.07 -14.92 21.33
CA GLY A 633 3.02 -15.59 22.19
C GLY A 633 3.89 -14.69 23.07
N LEU A 634 3.82 -13.35 22.92
CA LEU A 634 4.62 -12.43 23.73
C LEU A 634 4.16 -12.42 25.20
N HIS A 635 2.87 -12.24 25.42
CA HIS A 635 2.31 -12.30 26.77
C HIS A 635 2.43 -13.70 27.39
N TRP A 636 2.25 -14.76 26.58
CA TRP A 636 2.49 -16.11 27.06
C TRP A 636 3.93 -16.30 27.55
N LEU A 637 4.94 -15.88 26.76
CA LEU A 637 6.36 -15.98 27.12
C LEU A 637 6.68 -15.22 28.41
N ARG A 638 6.18 -13.99 28.53
CA ARG A 638 6.34 -13.19 29.76
C ARG A 638 5.67 -13.87 30.96
N GLY A 639 4.47 -14.38 30.77
CA GLY A 639 3.74 -15.10 31.81
C GLY A 639 4.49 -16.34 32.30
N ASP A 640 5.05 -17.16 31.39
CA ASP A 640 5.85 -18.33 31.77
C ASP A 640 7.14 -17.94 32.53
N LEU A 641 7.84 -16.89 32.05
CA LEU A 641 9.04 -16.38 32.72
C LEU A 641 8.73 -15.81 34.12
N LEU A 642 7.64 -15.08 34.27
CA LEU A 642 7.19 -14.53 35.55
C LEU A 642 6.79 -15.64 36.54
N GLY A 643 6.04 -16.65 36.06
CA GLY A 643 5.68 -17.82 36.87
C GLY A 643 6.90 -18.57 37.36
N ARG A 644 7.92 -18.77 36.54
CA ARG A 644 9.21 -19.38 36.94
C ARG A 644 9.99 -18.57 37.97
N LEU A 645 9.75 -17.26 38.05
CA LEU A 645 10.32 -16.37 39.06
C LEU A 645 9.46 -16.25 40.32
N GLY A 646 8.32 -16.97 40.40
CA GLY A 646 7.37 -16.90 41.51
C GLY A 646 6.51 -15.63 41.55
N ARG A 647 6.47 -14.86 40.45
CA ARG A 647 5.65 -13.62 40.31
C ARG A 647 4.28 -14.00 39.74
N ASN A 648 3.54 -14.83 40.51
CA ASN A 648 2.33 -15.51 40.02
C ASN A 648 1.20 -14.56 39.61
N ASP A 649 0.93 -13.49 40.38
CA ASP A 649 -0.12 -12.51 40.06
C ASP A 649 0.16 -11.79 38.72
N GLU A 650 1.42 -11.58 38.40
CA GLU A 650 1.83 -10.96 37.14
C GLU A 650 1.74 -11.96 35.99
N ALA A 651 2.13 -13.22 36.24
CA ALA A 651 2.01 -14.30 35.28
C ALA A 651 0.54 -14.54 34.87
N GLU A 652 -0.38 -14.55 35.85
CA GLU A 652 -1.82 -14.69 35.61
C GLU A 652 -2.33 -13.58 34.68
N ARG A 653 -1.96 -12.31 34.95
CA ARG A 653 -2.36 -11.17 34.11
C ARG A 653 -1.88 -11.31 32.66
N GLU A 654 -0.64 -11.77 32.48
CA GLU A 654 -0.05 -11.97 31.17
C GLU A 654 -0.75 -13.10 30.40
N PHE A 655 -0.99 -14.26 31.03
CA PHE A 655 -1.73 -15.36 30.38
C PHE A 655 -3.15 -14.97 30.02
N LEU A 656 -3.85 -14.24 30.89
CA LEU A 656 -5.18 -13.74 30.60
C LEU A 656 -5.17 -12.69 29.50
N GLN A 657 -4.10 -11.90 29.35
CA GLN A 657 -3.95 -10.98 28.24
C GLN A 657 -3.76 -11.71 26.93
N GLU A 658 -2.88 -12.73 26.87
CA GLU A 658 -2.70 -13.56 25.67
C GLU A 658 -4.01 -14.21 25.25
N ILE A 659 -4.78 -14.79 26.21
CA ILE A 659 -6.08 -15.41 25.94
C ILE A 659 -7.09 -14.40 25.38
N ARG A 660 -7.09 -13.14 25.83
CA ARG A 660 -7.95 -12.09 25.28
C ARG A 660 -7.57 -11.74 23.85
N ASP A 661 -6.26 -11.66 23.60
CA ASP A 661 -5.72 -11.24 22.32
C ASP A 661 -5.72 -12.36 21.29
N PHE A 662 -5.48 -13.61 21.74
CA PHE A 662 -5.39 -14.81 20.92
C PHE A 662 -6.17 -15.97 21.57
N PRO A 663 -7.52 -15.98 21.45
CA PRO A 663 -8.38 -16.94 22.15
C PRO A 663 -8.10 -18.41 21.80
N HIS A 664 -7.48 -18.71 20.68
CA HIS A 664 -7.11 -20.05 20.24
C HIS A 664 -5.69 -20.48 20.62
N ASP A 665 -4.94 -19.67 21.40
CA ASP A 665 -3.62 -20.07 21.93
C ASP A 665 -3.76 -21.03 23.11
N THR A 666 -3.75 -22.32 22.83
CA THR A 666 -3.92 -23.38 23.84
C THR A 666 -2.85 -23.37 24.95
N ARG A 667 -1.63 -22.88 24.64
CA ARG A 667 -0.50 -22.82 25.59
C ARG A 667 -0.83 -21.93 26.80
N SER A 668 -1.48 -20.78 26.57
CA SER A 668 -1.81 -19.84 27.63
C SER A 668 -2.84 -20.41 28.60
N TYR A 669 -3.84 -21.14 28.11
CA TYR A 669 -4.79 -21.85 28.97
C TYR A 669 -4.13 -22.96 29.78
N ALA A 670 -3.24 -23.74 29.15
CA ALA A 670 -2.51 -24.82 29.83
C ALA A 670 -1.59 -24.24 30.94
N SER A 671 -0.83 -23.18 30.61
CA SER A 671 0.05 -22.51 31.58
C SER A 671 -0.72 -21.89 32.74
N LEU A 672 -1.86 -21.24 32.45
CA LEU A 672 -2.75 -20.67 33.46
C LEU A 672 -3.34 -21.77 34.37
N SER A 673 -3.73 -22.90 33.80
CA SER A 673 -4.19 -24.07 34.56
C SER A 673 -3.13 -24.61 35.52
N LEU A 674 -1.88 -24.73 35.05
CA LEU A 674 -0.75 -25.16 35.89
C LEU A 674 -0.45 -24.16 36.99
N LEU A 675 -0.52 -22.84 36.70
CA LEU A 675 -0.35 -21.77 37.67
C LEU A 675 -1.38 -21.86 38.80
N TYR A 676 -2.68 -21.97 38.44
CA TYR A 676 -3.75 -22.13 39.41
C TYR A 676 -3.61 -23.39 40.27
N ALA A 677 -3.16 -24.47 39.69
CA ALA A 677 -2.92 -25.72 40.44
C ALA A 677 -1.79 -25.57 41.48
N VAL A 678 -0.70 -24.90 41.14
CA VAL A 678 0.40 -24.59 42.07
C VAL A 678 -0.10 -23.70 43.23
N GLU A 679 -1.06 -22.83 43.01
CA GLU A 679 -1.66 -21.97 44.02
C GLU A 679 -2.80 -22.65 44.81
N GLY A 680 -3.09 -23.92 44.54
CA GLY A 680 -4.19 -24.64 45.18
C GLY A 680 -5.58 -24.31 44.67
N ARG A 681 -5.70 -23.54 43.61
CA ARG A 681 -6.94 -23.08 42.96
C ARG A 681 -7.45 -24.13 41.95
N SER A 682 -7.66 -25.36 42.43
CA SER A 682 -7.92 -26.53 41.55
C SER A 682 -9.15 -26.37 40.66
N GLN A 683 -10.24 -25.72 41.14
CA GLN A 683 -11.43 -25.51 40.32
C GLN A 683 -11.17 -24.56 39.17
N GLU A 684 -10.35 -23.52 39.36
CA GLU A 684 -9.99 -22.56 38.32
C GLU A 684 -9.04 -23.17 37.29
N ALA A 685 -8.16 -24.08 37.74
CA ALA A 685 -7.29 -24.86 36.86
C ALA A 685 -8.09 -25.70 35.85
N VAL A 686 -9.09 -26.44 36.33
CA VAL A 686 -9.99 -27.22 35.47
C VAL A 686 -10.85 -26.33 34.57
N ASN A 687 -11.33 -25.19 35.09
CA ASN A 687 -12.12 -24.25 34.30
C ASN A 687 -11.33 -23.63 33.13
N ALA A 688 -10.04 -23.35 33.32
CA ALA A 688 -9.16 -22.87 32.27
C ALA A 688 -9.09 -23.88 31.11
N LEU A 689 -8.88 -25.17 31.42
CA LEU A 689 -8.84 -26.22 30.40
C LEU A 689 -10.20 -26.45 29.71
N ARG A 690 -11.30 -26.36 30.48
CA ARG A 690 -12.64 -26.43 29.89
C ARG A 690 -12.86 -25.30 28.89
N ARG A 691 -12.56 -24.07 29.29
CA ARG A 691 -12.67 -22.91 28.42
C ARG A 691 -11.80 -23.04 27.17
N MET A 692 -10.60 -23.64 27.26
CA MET A 692 -9.74 -23.92 26.11
C MET A 692 -10.45 -24.78 25.07
N VAL A 693 -11.00 -25.93 25.47
CA VAL A 693 -11.66 -26.86 24.53
C VAL A 693 -13.04 -26.35 24.05
N GLU A 694 -13.69 -25.48 24.81
CA GLU A 694 -14.94 -24.81 24.40
C GLU A 694 -14.66 -23.72 23.34
N THR A 695 -13.51 -23.04 23.43
CA THR A 695 -13.11 -21.98 22.50
C THR A 695 -12.45 -22.52 21.24
N ASP A 696 -11.55 -23.50 21.41
CA ASP A 696 -10.87 -24.19 20.31
C ASP A 696 -11.24 -25.68 20.36
N GLY A 697 -12.26 -26.08 19.64
CA GLY A 697 -12.71 -27.48 19.58
C GLY A 697 -11.80 -28.39 18.76
N SER A 698 -10.58 -28.01 18.44
CA SER A 698 -9.64 -28.80 17.63
C SER A 698 -9.11 -30.03 18.34
N PRO A 699 -8.70 -31.10 17.62
CA PRO A 699 -8.00 -32.22 18.22
C PRO A 699 -6.77 -31.82 19.04
N GLY A 700 -6.03 -30.77 18.61
CA GLY A 700 -4.86 -30.22 19.30
C GLY A 700 -5.17 -29.67 20.68
N ALA A 701 -6.28 -28.91 20.81
CA ALA A 701 -6.73 -28.38 22.10
C ALA A 701 -7.10 -29.50 23.08
N TYR A 702 -7.81 -30.53 22.61
CA TYR A 702 -8.10 -31.70 23.44
C TYR A 702 -6.83 -32.46 23.86
N VAL A 703 -5.86 -32.62 22.94
CA VAL A 703 -4.55 -33.24 23.27
C VAL A 703 -3.84 -32.47 24.37
N GLU A 704 -3.80 -31.15 24.28
CA GLU A 704 -3.12 -30.30 25.27
C GLU A 704 -3.85 -30.34 26.62
N ALA A 705 -5.18 -30.28 26.62
CA ALA A 705 -5.97 -30.39 27.85
C ALA A 705 -5.79 -31.75 28.55
N VAL A 706 -5.81 -32.84 27.79
CA VAL A 706 -5.56 -34.22 28.36
C VAL A 706 -4.18 -34.31 28.93
N LYS A 707 -3.13 -33.82 28.25
CA LYS A 707 -1.77 -33.79 28.76
C LYS A 707 -1.65 -32.99 30.06
N THR A 708 -2.23 -31.81 30.07
CA THR A 708 -2.20 -30.93 31.25
C THR A 708 -2.92 -31.56 32.43
N LEU A 709 -4.09 -32.18 32.27
CA LEU A 709 -4.78 -32.92 33.33
C LEU A 709 -3.93 -34.09 33.89
N ARG A 710 -3.19 -34.81 33.02
CA ARG A 710 -2.25 -35.86 33.47
C ARG A 710 -1.13 -35.28 34.32
N VAL A 711 -0.57 -34.14 33.91
CA VAL A 711 0.46 -33.42 34.69
C VAL A 711 -0.08 -32.96 36.04
N LEU A 712 -1.32 -32.53 36.11
CA LEU A 712 -2.01 -32.13 37.34
C LEU A 712 -2.36 -33.29 38.26
N GLY A 713 -2.11 -34.53 37.83
CA GLY A 713 -2.41 -35.72 38.63
C GLY A 713 -3.90 -36.11 38.64
N ASP A 714 -4.67 -35.66 37.65
CA ASP A 714 -6.07 -36.03 37.46
C ASP A 714 -6.25 -36.97 36.24
N PRO A 715 -5.85 -38.23 36.32
CA PRO A 715 -5.97 -39.17 35.23
C PRO A 715 -7.42 -39.57 34.93
N GLN A 716 -8.36 -39.38 35.88
CA GLN A 716 -9.77 -39.70 35.68
C GLN A 716 -10.41 -38.68 34.75
N SER A 717 -10.24 -37.38 35.01
CA SER A 717 -10.72 -36.31 34.13
C SER A 717 -10.02 -36.35 32.77
N ALA A 718 -8.72 -36.64 32.73
CA ALA A 718 -7.98 -36.83 31.50
C ALA A 718 -8.55 -37.96 30.62
N ALA A 719 -8.88 -39.11 31.21
CA ALA A 719 -9.46 -40.24 30.49
C ALA A 719 -10.92 -39.95 30.04
N ALA A 720 -11.70 -39.21 30.84
CA ALA A 720 -13.05 -38.80 30.49
C ALA A 720 -13.02 -37.81 29.29
N LEU A 721 -12.14 -36.81 29.36
CA LEU A 721 -11.95 -35.83 28.28
C LEU A 721 -11.47 -36.50 26.98
N LEU A 722 -10.53 -37.44 27.07
CA LEU A 722 -10.03 -38.17 25.90
C LEU A 722 -11.11 -39.02 25.23
N ARG A 723 -11.99 -39.68 26.00
CA ARG A 723 -13.15 -40.43 25.45
C ARG A 723 -14.09 -39.45 24.73
N HIS A 724 -14.38 -38.30 25.30
CA HIS A 724 -15.22 -37.27 24.68
C HIS A 724 -14.57 -36.77 23.38
N ALA A 725 -13.30 -36.43 23.41
CA ALA A 725 -12.54 -35.95 22.26
C ALA A 725 -12.53 -36.96 21.09
N LEU A 726 -12.38 -38.25 21.39
CA LEU A 726 -12.43 -39.32 20.39
C LEU A 726 -13.85 -39.55 19.82
N ALA A 727 -14.89 -39.24 20.58
CA ALA A 727 -16.28 -39.27 20.06
C ALA A 727 -16.54 -38.09 19.09
N VAL A 728 -15.94 -36.91 19.36
CA VAL A 728 -16.07 -35.73 18.50
C VAL A 728 -15.14 -35.83 17.28
N HIS A 729 -13.93 -36.39 17.47
CA HIS A 729 -12.87 -36.49 16.44
C HIS A 729 -12.41 -37.94 16.26
N PRO A 730 -13.25 -38.86 15.74
CA PRO A 730 -12.93 -40.27 15.71
C PRO A 730 -11.73 -40.64 14.85
N ASP A 731 -11.38 -39.80 13.89
CA ASP A 731 -10.26 -40.06 12.96
C ASP A 731 -8.92 -39.43 13.38
N SER A 732 -8.88 -38.66 14.49
CA SER A 732 -7.64 -38.03 14.95
C SER A 732 -6.61 -39.04 15.40
N LYS A 733 -5.48 -39.09 14.69
CA LYS A 733 -4.34 -39.91 15.03
C LYS A 733 -3.67 -39.46 16.33
N GLU A 734 -3.65 -38.17 16.59
CA GLU A 734 -3.04 -37.54 17.76
C GLU A 734 -3.79 -37.90 19.05
N LEU A 735 -5.11 -37.90 19.02
CA LEU A 735 -5.92 -38.35 20.15
C LEU A 735 -5.79 -39.87 20.39
N LYS A 736 -5.77 -40.66 19.32
CA LYS A 736 -5.55 -42.10 19.40
C LYS A 736 -4.21 -42.45 20.03
N ALA A 737 -3.17 -41.66 19.75
CA ALA A 737 -1.85 -41.83 20.35
C ALA A 737 -1.81 -41.64 21.89
N LEU A 738 -2.82 -40.98 22.47
CA LEU A 738 -2.93 -40.80 23.92
C LEU A 738 -3.61 -41.97 24.65
N LEU A 739 -4.10 -42.98 23.92
CA LEU A 739 -4.70 -44.19 24.49
C LEU A 739 -3.64 -45.18 25.05
N GLY A 740 -2.40 -45.05 24.58
CA GLY A 740 -1.25 -45.83 25.09
C GLY A 740 -0.48 -44.98 26.08
#